data_6f6794f55c90abdb9f7024a49a312b77
#
_entry.id   6f6794f55c90abdb9f7024a49a312b77
#
_cell.length_a   1.000
_cell.length_b   1.000
_cell.length_c   1.000
_cell.angle_alpha   90.00
_cell.angle_beta   90.00
_cell.angle_gamma   90.00
#
_symmetry.space_group_name_H-M   'P 1'
#
loop_
_entity.id
_entity.type
_entity.pdbx_description
1 polymer ?
#
loop_
_entity_poly.entity_id
_entity_poly.type
_entity_poly.pdbx_seq_one_letter_code
_entity_poly.pdbx_strand_id
1 'polypeptide(L)'
;MGVFVLLLLVSLALGTVLTVWSNSGRYVAAEMERAGFGTLTGWVSDVPDLDALTNEIASLSDVTAVETQQIIFSNYAVGEQESDSEGQLITLLPGEERYRFFTDDLSAYCGDIPQIAPGEVYVSPSLVSMFGVEVGSEITFPIARAGGDVIFTVKGFYEDPFMGSSMIGMKGFLICQEDYDTLTEIIQSSGIDALARNGAMLHIFSDSALTTSALNQTINEQTSLPSYTEFVHTAQAIRGFMLILQNAFSGLLIALVIVLLAAVLVVLSHSIGSTIEADYKNMGILKTVGFTSAALRRLQLAQYSAAIVSGAVIGLLLTVPASRFVSNVTLTTTGIRVPARFPVLWCVGVFALILLLLGAFILWKTGRIGKISPMSAIRGETESTASANRRVPAVGGTGLSFHLAVRQLLTNKRRYLSACAVAMLLVFFASMVGRMDAWLGEDGKGMMDAFNPADHDLGVQTFGTLDEAEAEDLVRSYTEITDSYLLAMPGVAVNGVDYTANVIDQPERFHILEGRTCEAEDEIVITEFIAGNFGLAIGDTVIVSGGLASGEYIVTGIYSCANDMGDNIGMTAEGYLLIGRDDPQIWCHHYFLADPSQKAVITEALESAYGGDVHVHENTWPGLFGIIAAMRALLVFMYGMVTAFILIVTIMTGSRLLMAEKRNNGIYKALGFTNRQLRLSFALRFGLIAAVGGAVGLALAAAATDPLVSSAMKLAGISNFSSAATMNSTLLPLTVVIALFTLFAYLAAGKIKRTDLTVLISE
;
A
#
# COMPACT_ATOMS: atom_id res chain seq x y z
N MET A 1 27.30 15.64 -13.61
CA MET A 1 26.44 14.66 -14.28
C MET A 1 25.77 13.69 -13.28
N GLY A 2 26.51 12.87 -12.50
CA GLY A 2 25.89 11.89 -11.60
C GLY A 2 24.95 12.47 -10.55
N VAL A 3 25.31 13.55 -9.85
CA VAL A 3 24.44 14.21 -8.87
C VAL A 3 23.16 14.74 -9.52
N PHE A 4 23.26 15.28 -10.75
CA PHE A 4 22.11 15.71 -11.54
C PHE A 4 21.12 14.56 -11.77
N VAL A 5 21.60 13.39 -12.25
CA VAL A 5 20.72 12.25 -12.53
C VAL A 5 20.12 11.66 -11.26
N LEU A 6 20.88 11.61 -10.15
CA LEU A 6 20.37 11.16 -8.86
C LEU A 6 19.24 12.06 -8.36
N LEU A 7 19.40 13.39 -8.46
CA LEU A 7 18.35 14.34 -8.07
C LEU A 7 17.15 14.29 -9.00
N LEU A 8 17.37 14.04 -10.29
CA LEU A 8 16.27 13.82 -11.23
C LEU A 8 15.40 12.65 -10.81
N LEU A 9 16.02 11.50 -10.48
CA LEU A 9 15.26 10.31 -10.04
C LEU A 9 14.53 10.55 -8.72
N VAL A 10 15.19 11.13 -7.72
CA VAL A 10 14.56 11.47 -6.43
C VAL A 10 13.41 12.45 -6.63
N SER A 11 13.61 13.46 -7.48
CA SER A 11 12.59 14.47 -7.73
C SER A 11 11.40 13.94 -8.52
N LEU A 12 11.65 13.03 -9.47
CA LEU A 12 10.59 12.33 -10.20
C LEU A 12 9.74 11.50 -9.24
N ALA A 13 10.36 10.65 -8.41
CA ALA A 13 9.65 9.82 -7.46
C ALA A 13 8.86 10.66 -6.43
N LEU A 14 9.52 11.64 -5.80
CA LEU A 14 8.88 12.50 -4.80
C LEU A 14 7.75 13.35 -5.41
N GLY A 15 7.99 13.94 -6.58
CA GLY A 15 6.98 14.74 -7.27
C GLY A 15 5.76 13.90 -7.64
N THR A 16 5.96 12.67 -8.12
CA THR A 16 4.86 11.74 -8.43
C THR A 16 4.05 11.43 -7.17
N VAL A 17 4.71 11.07 -6.06
CA VAL A 17 4.02 10.79 -4.79
C VAL A 17 3.23 12.00 -4.30
N LEU A 18 3.85 13.18 -4.25
CA LEU A 18 3.18 14.40 -3.80
C LEU A 18 1.99 14.78 -4.70
N THR A 19 2.10 14.56 -6.02
CA THR A 19 1.01 14.83 -6.95
C THR A 19 -0.15 13.87 -6.75
N VAL A 20 0.14 12.59 -6.64
CA VAL A 20 -0.88 11.57 -6.42
C VAL A 20 -1.56 11.78 -5.07
N TRP A 21 -0.78 11.81 -3.98
CA TRP A 21 -1.30 11.93 -2.61
C TRP A 21 -2.11 13.22 -2.38
N SER A 22 -1.64 14.37 -2.86
CA SER A 22 -2.33 15.65 -2.64
C SER A 22 -3.63 15.80 -3.46
N ASN A 23 -3.74 15.10 -4.59
CA ASN A 23 -4.93 15.17 -5.44
C ASN A 23 -5.98 14.13 -5.04
N SER A 24 -5.57 12.91 -4.65
CA SER A 24 -6.49 11.81 -4.37
C SER A 24 -7.52 12.17 -3.31
N GLY A 25 -7.09 12.69 -2.17
CA GLY A 25 -8.01 13.02 -1.09
C GLY A 25 -9.02 14.12 -1.40
N ARG A 26 -8.62 15.12 -2.20
CA ARG A 26 -9.55 16.17 -2.65
C ARG A 26 -10.48 15.67 -3.75
N TYR A 27 -9.97 14.82 -4.61
CA TYR A 27 -10.74 14.27 -5.70
C TYR A 27 -11.83 13.34 -5.17
N VAL A 28 -11.49 12.39 -4.31
CA VAL A 28 -12.47 11.50 -3.66
C VAL A 28 -13.54 12.30 -2.92
N ALA A 29 -13.15 13.30 -2.12
CA ALA A 29 -14.12 14.15 -1.42
C ALA A 29 -15.08 14.90 -2.38
N ALA A 30 -14.56 15.39 -3.51
CA ALA A 30 -15.39 16.09 -4.49
C ALA A 30 -16.33 15.13 -5.25
N GLU A 31 -15.91 13.90 -5.53
CA GLU A 31 -16.77 12.91 -6.18
C GLU A 31 -17.80 12.32 -5.19
N MET A 32 -17.47 12.19 -3.90
CA MET A 32 -18.44 11.86 -2.85
C MET A 32 -19.51 12.94 -2.70
N GLU A 33 -19.12 14.21 -2.68
CA GLU A 33 -20.04 15.34 -2.66
C GLU A 33 -20.95 15.36 -3.91
N ARG A 34 -20.39 15.06 -5.10
CA ARG A 34 -21.13 14.91 -6.35
C ARG A 34 -22.16 13.78 -6.25
N ALA A 35 -21.77 12.62 -5.72
CA ALA A 35 -22.63 11.45 -5.56
C ALA A 35 -23.70 11.65 -4.48
N GLY A 36 -23.64 12.73 -3.70
CA GLY A 36 -24.62 13.08 -2.68
C GLY A 36 -24.37 12.45 -1.33
N PHE A 37 -23.15 11.93 -1.04
CA PHE A 37 -22.83 11.39 0.28
C PHE A 37 -22.89 12.46 1.37
N GLY A 38 -23.63 12.18 2.46
CA GLY A 38 -23.79 13.07 3.60
C GLY A 38 -22.63 12.99 4.61
N THR A 39 -22.79 13.66 5.74
CA THR A 39 -21.90 13.56 6.90
C THR A 39 -21.85 12.12 7.43
N LEU A 40 -23.06 11.49 7.45
CA LEU A 40 -23.29 10.06 7.65
C LEU A 40 -24.08 9.50 6.49
N THR A 41 -23.85 8.26 6.13
CA THR A 41 -24.72 7.51 5.20
C THR A 41 -25.06 6.18 5.84
N GLY A 42 -26.36 5.94 6.04
CA GLY A 42 -26.90 4.68 6.53
C GLY A 42 -27.47 3.86 5.37
N TRP A 43 -27.14 2.60 5.34
CA TRP A 43 -27.76 1.60 4.46
C TRP A 43 -28.83 0.88 5.25
N VAL A 44 -30.03 0.90 4.73
CA VAL A 44 -31.21 0.28 5.39
C VAL A 44 -31.87 -0.71 4.44
N SER A 45 -32.44 -1.75 5.00
CA SER A 45 -33.22 -2.76 4.26
C SER A 45 -34.59 -2.98 4.87
N ASP A 46 -35.52 -3.45 4.05
CA ASP A 46 -36.87 -3.86 4.43
C ASP A 46 -37.63 -2.86 5.31
N VAL A 47 -37.44 -1.55 5.02
CA VAL A 47 -38.11 -0.46 5.73
C VAL A 47 -39.57 -0.39 5.27
N PRO A 48 -40.57 -0.58 6.17
CA PRO A 48 -41.98 -0.59 5.77
C PRO A 48 -42.49 0.77 5.25
N ASP A 49 -41.96 1.87 5.79
CA ASP A 49 -42.32 3.25 5.40
C ASP A 49 -41.04 4.10 5.41
N LEU A 50 -40.38 4.15 4.25
CA LEU A 50 -39.10 4.86 4.08
C LEU A 50 -39.25 6.38 4.26
N ASP A 51 -40.41 6.93 3.83
CA ASP A 51 -40.69 8.35 3.98
C ASP A 51 -40.89 8.74 5.46
N ALA A 52 -41.54 7.88 6.24
CA ALA A 52 -41.69 8.09 7.69
C ALA A 52 -40.32 8.11 8.39
N LEU A 53 -39.45 7.12 8.12
CA LEU A 53 -38.10 7.05 8.67
C LEU A 53 -37.24 8.27 8.26
N THR A 54 -37.30 8.66 6.99
CA THR A 54 -36.57 9.83 6.48
C THR A 54 -37.02 11.12 7.19
N ASN A 55 -38.33 11.29 7.39
CA ASN A 55 -38.89 12.45 8.09
C ASN A 55 -38.54 12.45 9.59
N GLU A 56 -38.52 11.29 10.22
CA GLU A 56 -38.10 11.11 11.62
C GLU A 56 -36.66 11.62 11.81
N ILE A 57 -35.74 11.17 10.98
CA ILE A 57 -34.31 11.60 11.01
C ILE A 57 -34.19 13.10 10.69
N ALA A 58 -34.90 13.58 9.65
CA ALA A 58 -34.86 14.98 9.24
C ALA A 58 -35.45 15.94 10.30
N SER A 59 -36.24 15.44 11.24
CA SER A 59 -36.80 16.24 12.34
C SER A 59 -35.82 16.56 13.46
N LEU A 60 -34.67 15.90 13.49
CA LEU A 60 -33.65 16.11 14.51
C LEU A 60 -32.98 17.49 14.34
N SER A 61 -32.71 18.17 15.45
CA SER A 61 -32.13 19.55 15.45
C SER A 61 -30.74 19.63 14.82
N ASP A 62 -30.00 18.53 14.86
CA ASP A 62 -28.61 18.41 14.38
C ASP A 62 -28.52 17.92 12.93
N VAL A 63 -29.65 17.60 12.30
CA VAL A 63 -29.75 17.17 10.91
C VAL A 63 -30.27 18.32 10.05
N THR A 64 -29.56 18.66 8.99
CA THR A 64 -29.94 19.75 8.06
C THR A 64 -30.75 19.23 6.88
N ALA A 65 -30.47 18.03 6.40
CA ALA A 65 -31.18 17.37 5.31
C ALA A 65 -30.95 15.86 5.34
N VAL A 66 -31.87 15.11 4.75
CA VAL A 66 -31.70 13.69 4.45
C VAL A 66 -32.06 13.47 3.00
N GLU A 67 -31.16 12.90 2.21
CA GLU A 67 -31.40 12.48 0.84
C GLU A 67 -31.48 10.95 0.78
N THR A 68 -32.43 10.43 0.03
CA THR A 68 -32.67 9.00 -0.10
C THR A 68 -32.31 8.54 -1.51
N GLN A 69 -31.54 7.47 -1.62
CA GLN A 69 -31.27 6.78 -2.88
C GLN A 69 -31.74 5.32 -2.76
N GLN A 70 -32.67 4.92 -3.62
CA GLN A 70 -33.25 3.58 -3.61
C GLN A 70 -32.22 2.58 -4.15
N ILE A 71 -32.13 1.42 -3.49
CA ILE A 71 -31.24 0.32 -3.86
C ILE A 71 -31.94 -1.03 -3.66
N ILE A 72 -31.40 -2.04 -4.32
CA ILE A 72 -31.74 -3.45 -4.06
C ILE A 72 -30.45 -4.18 -3.71
N PHE A 73 -30.42 -4.87 -2.60
CA PHE A 73 -29.34 -5.78 -2.24
C PHE A 73 -29.58 -7.16 -2.88
N SER A 74 -28.59 -7.68 -3.56
CA SER A 74 -28.62 -9.01 -4.15
C SER A 74 -27.21 -9.56 -4.29
N ASN A 75 -27.03 -10.86 -4.17
CA ASN A 75 -25.82 -11.51 -4.63
C ASN A 75 -25.68 -11.31 -6.15
N TYR A 76 -24.50 -11.49 -6.70
CA TYR A 76 -24.29 -11.39 -8.13
C TYR A 76 -23.22 -12.38 -8.62
N ALA A 77 -23.34 -12.79 -9.87
CA ALA A 77 -22.36 -13.61 -10.55
C ALA A 77 -21.97 -13.00 -11.90
N VAL A 78 -20.72 -13.16 -12.29
CA VAL A 78 -20.20 -12.78 -13.62
C VAL A 78 -19.80 -14.05 -14.37
N GLY A 79 -20.61 -14.45 -15.34
CA GLY A 79 -20.45 -15.75 -15.99
C GLY A 79 -20.66 -16.89 -14.99
N GLU A 80 -19.62 -17.71 -14.78
CA GLU A 80 -19.64 -18.83 -13.82
C GLU A 80 -19.02 -18.46 -12.44
N GLN A 81 -18.60 -17.21 -12.26
CA GLN A 81 -17.97 -16.76 -11.01
C GLN A 81 -18.97 -15.99 -10.14
N GLU A 82 -19.34 -16.56 -9.02
CA GLU A 82 -20.15 -15.89 -8.00
C GLU A 82 -19.27 -14.97 -7.14
N SER A 83 -19.87 -13.89 -6.66
CA SER A 83 -19.21 -12.95 -5.76
C SER A 83 -19.48 -13.34 -4.31
N ASP A 84 -18.43 -13.37 -3.48
CA ASP A 84 -18.55 -13.58 -2.03
C ASP A 84 -19.18 -12.37 -1.29
N SER A 85 -19.45 -11.29 -2.01
CA SER A 85 -20.04 -10.08 -1.44
C SER A 85 -21.27 -9.66 -2.21
N GLU A 86 -22.25 -9.14 -1.52
CA GLU A 86 -23.48 -8.62 -2.16
C GLU A 86 -23.20 -7.44 -3.10
N GLY A 87 -24.03 -7.32 -4.13
CA GLY A 87 -24.16 -6.16 -4.98
C GLY A 87 -25.28 -5.23 -4.53
N GLN A 88 -25.20 -3.98 -4.91
CA GLN A 88 -26.26 -2.99 -4.74
C GLN A 88 -26.69 -2.49 -6.11
N LEU A 89 -27.88 -2.86 -6.53
CA LEU A 89 -28.52 -2.32 -7.72
C LEU A 89 -29.06 -0.93 -7.36
N ILE A 90 -28.48 0.11 -7.92
CA ILE A 90 -28.69 1.51 -7.57
C ILE A 90 -29.45 2.19 -8.70
N THR A 91 -30.54 2.88 -8.41
CA THR A 91 -31.27 3.63 -9.43
C THR A 91 -30.53 4.89 -9.85
N LEU A 92 -30.49 5.13 -11.17
CA LEU A 92 -30.06 6.41 -11.73
C LEU A 92 -31.20 7.03 -12.53
N LEU A 93 -31.65 8.23 -12.10
CA LEU A 93 -32.68 8.96 -12.80
C LEU A 93 -32.14 9.65 -14.06
N PRO A 94 -32.91 9.76 -15.15
CA PRO A 94 -32.46 10.42 -16.35
C PRO A 94 -32.04 11.88 -16.12
N GLY A 95 -30.81 12.21 -16.51
CA GLY A 95 -30.22 13.55 -16.34
C GLY A 95 -29.59 13.83 -14.95
N GLU A 96 -29.54 12.88 -14.08
CA GLU A 96 -28.90 13.00 -12.75
C GLU A 96 -27.37 12.99 -12.86
N GLU A 97 -26.70 14.07 -12.41
CA GLU A 97 -25.23 14.24 -12.53
C GLU A 97 -24.45 13.69 -11.32
N ARG A 98 -24.94 12.61 -10.68
CA ARG A 98 -24.29 12.04 -9.48
C ARG A 98 -22.98 11.34 -9.78
N TYR A 99 -22.86 10.71 -10.96
CA TYR A 99 -21.71 9.88 -11.31
C TYR A 99 -21.06 10.34 -12.61
N ARG A 100 -19.77 9.99 -12.76
CA ARG A 100 -19.03 10.16 -14.03
C ARG A 100 -18.97 8.84 -14.76
N PHE A 101 -19.13 8.89 -16.08
CA PHE A 101 -19.08 7.72 -16.93
C PHE A 101 -17.79 7.70 -17.75
N PHE A 102 -17.22 6.52 -17.92
CA PHE A 102 -16.03 6.31 -18.74
C PHE A 102 -16.41 5.94 -20.17
N THR A 103 -15.48 6.20 -21.10
CA THR A 103 -15.49 5.57 -22.43
C THR A 103 -15.24 4.07 -22.28
N ASP A 104 -15.71 3.27 -23.24
CA ASP A 104 -15.64 1.78 -23.21
C ASP A 104 -14.21 1.25 -22.98
N ASP A 105 -13.20 1.96 -23.48
CA ASP A 105 -11.78 1.65 -23.30
C ASP A 105 -11.15 2.20 -22.00
N LEU A 106 -11.94 2.76 -21.12
CA LEU A 106 -11.51 3.39 -19.88
C LEU A 106 -10.45 4.49 -20.06
N SER A 107 -10.30 5.06 -21.26
CA SER A 107 -9.24 6.04 -21.55
C SER A 107 -9.61 7.47 -21.17
N ALA A 108 -10.92 7.80 -21.15
CA ALA A 108 -11.43 9.13 -20.86
C ALA A 108 -12.82 9.04 -20.18
N TYR A 109 -13.35 10.20 -19.76
CA TYR A 109 -14.75 10.32 -19.36
C TYR A 109 -15.62 10.63 -20.57
N CYS A 110 -16.85 10.14 -20.58
CA CYS A 110 -17.89 10.56 -21.51
C CYS A 110 -18.25 12.04 -21.28
N GLY A 111 -18.60 12.74 -22.34
CA GLY A 111 -19.04 14.14 -22.25
C GLY A 111 -20.50 14.28 -21.78
N ASP A 112 -21.33 13.30 -22.11
CA ASP A 112 -22.75 13.27 -21.80
C ASP A 112 -23.06 12.14 -20.81
N ILE A 113 -24.14 12.32 -20.04
CA ILE A 113 -24.67 11.29 -19.15
C ILE A 113 -25.41 10.27 -20.01
N PRO A 114 -25.02 8.99 -20.00
CA PRO A 114 -25.71 7.98 -20.78
C PRO A 114 -27.12 7.71 -20.22
N GLN A 115 -28.05 7.36 -21.11
CA GLN A 115 -29.32 6.80 -20.70
C GLN A 115 -29.17 5.29 -20.55
N ILE A 116 -29.59 4.76 -19.41
CA ILE A 116 -29.62 3.33 -19.13
C ILE A 116 -30.94 2.78 -19.63
N ALA A 117 -30.88 1.84 -20.57
CA ALA A 117 -32.09 1.17 -21.05
C ALA A 117 -32.41 -0.06 -20.18
N PRO A 118 -33.65 -0.54 -20.15
CA PRO A 118 -33.99 -1.76 -19.43
C PRO A 118 -33.10 -2.96 -19.82
N GLY A 119 -32.62 -3.70 -18.81
CA GLY A 119 -31.70 -4.80 -18.98
C GLY A 119 -30.22 -4.40 -19.19
N GLU A 120 -29.91 -3.10 -19.15
CA GLU A 120 -28.53 -2.60 -19.22
C GLU A 120 -28.04 -2.16 -17.82
N VAL A 121 -26.73 -2.34 -17.55
CA VAL A 121 -26.10 -1.95 -16.29
C VAL A 121 -24.78 -1.22 -16.53
N TYR A 122 -24.48 -0.23 -15.71
CA TYR A 122 -23.16 0.39 -15.62
C TYR A 122 -22.47 -0.08 -14.33
N VAL A 123 -21.17 -0.37 -14.44
CA VAL A 123 -20.41 -0.99 -13.38
C VAL A 123 -19.11 -0.24 -13.08
N SER A 124 -18.52 -0.49 -11.91
CA SER A 124 -17.21 0.07 -11.56
C SER A 124 -16.08 -0.57 -12.40
N PRO A 125 -15.03 0.20 -12.79
CA PRO A 125 -13.84 -0.34 -13.44
C PRO A 125 -13.11 -1.44 -12.64
N SER A 126 -13.35 -1.55 -11.32
CA SER A 126 -12.74 -2.61 -10.51
C SER A 126 -13.19 -4.02 -10.92
N LEU A 127 -14.40 -4.18 -11.45
CA LEU A 127 -14.89 -5.47 -11.94
C LEU A 127 -14.07 -6.02 -13.12
N VAL A 128 -13.36 -5.16 -13.87
CA VAL A 128 -12.41 -5.59 -14.89
C VAL A 128 -11.25 -6.39 -14.27
N SER A 129 -10.71 -5.92 -13.14
CA SER A 129 -9.60 -6.63 -12.46
C SER A 129 -10.05 -7.78 -11.59
N MET A 130 -11.30 -7.77 -11.11
CA MET A 130 -11.86 -8.80 -10.25
C MET A 130 -12.38 -10.02 -11.06
N PHE A 131 -13.16 -9.74 -12.08
CA PHE A 131 -13.90 -10.77 -12.82
C PHE A 131 -13.67 -10.73 -14.34
N GLY A 132 -12.79 -9.84 -14.84
CA GLY A 132 -12.55 -9.72 -16.28
C GLY A 132 -13.71 -9.12 -17.06
N VAL A 133 -14.56 -8.30 -16.41
CA VAL A 133 -15.75 -7.69 -17.04
C VAL A 133 -15.36 -6.77 -18.18
N GLU A 134 -16.02 -6.92 -19.31
CA GLU A 134 -15.93 -6.05 -20.50
C GLU A 134 -17.32 -5.52 -20.88
N VAL A 135 -17.38 -4.50 -21.73
CA VAL A 135 -18.67 -4.03 -22.30
C VAL A 135 -19.30 -5.19 -23.08
N GLY A 136 -20.56 -5.51 -22.77
CA GLY A 136 -21.28 -6.65 -23.31
C GLY A 136 -21.22 -7.92 -22.45
N SER A 137 -20.46 -7.94 -21.34
CA SER A 137 -20.53 -9.02 -20.36
C SER A 137 -21.90 -9.10 -19.71
N GLU A 138 -22.32 -10.30 -19.31
CA GLU A 138 -23.55 -10.55 -18.59
C GLU A 138 -23.28 -10.69 -17.11
N ILE A 139 -24.12 -10.08 -16.27
CA ILE A 139 -24.11 -10.20 -14.82
C ILE A 139 -25.47 -10.71 -14.38
N THR A 140 -25.47 -11.78 -13.61
CA THR A 140 -26.64 -12.45 -13.10
C THR A 140 -26.89 -12.06 -11.65
N PHE A 141 -28.12 -11.71 -11.33
CA PHE A 141 -28.59 -11.41 -9.98
C PHE A 141 -29.69 -12.42 -9.59
N PRO A 142 -29.48 -13.25 -8.58
CA PRO A 142 -30.50 -14.14 -8.04
C PRO A 142 -31.49 -13.32 -7.19
N ILE A 143 -32.70 -13.05 -7.71
CA ILE A 143 -33.69 -12.24 -7.04
C ILE A 143 -34.65 -13.10 -6.20
N ALA A 144 -34.99 -14.31 -6.68
CA ALA A 144 -35.89 -15.22 -5.95
C ALA A 144 -35.53 -16.68 -6.25
N ARG A 145 -35.78 -17.60 -5.29
CA ARG A 145 -35.45 -19.04 -5.35
C ARG A 145 -36.10 -19.77 -6.50
N ALA A 146 -37.33 -19.42 -6.86
CA ALA A 146 -38.09 -20.07 -7.91
C ALA A 146 -37.99 -19.36 -9.26
N GLY A 147 -36.81 -19.41 -9.91
CA GLY A 147 -36.63 -18.91 -11.28
C GLY A 147 -36.60 -17.41 -11.40
N GLY A 148 -36.07 -16.72 -10.41
CA GLY A 148 -36.00 -15.27 -10.32
C GLY A 148 -34.63 -14.67 -10.67
N ASP A 149 -33.76 -15.39 -11.40
CA ASP A 149 -32.51 -14.82 -11.84
C ASP A 149 -32.75 -13.77 -12.93
N VAL A 150 -32.17 -12.59 -12.73
CA VAL A 150 -32.24 -11.50 -13.67
C VAL A 150 -30.85 -11.22 -14.20
N ILE A 151 -30.73 -11.15 -15.54
CA ILE A 151 -29.46 -10.95 -16.23
C ILE A 151 -29.44 -9.53 -16.80
N PHE A 152 -28.38 -8.81 -16.47
CA PHE A 152 -28.07 -7.50 -17.03
C PHE A 152 -26.86 -7.54 -17.94
N THR A 153 -26.90 -6.79 -19.03
CA THR A 153 -25.77 -6.61 -19.94
C THR A 153 -24.99 -5.36 -19.56
N VAL A 154 -23.68 -5.49 -19.34
CA VAL A 154 -22.80 -4.37 -19.06
C VAL A 154 -22.71 -3.43 -20.25
N LYS A 155 -23.22 -2.21 -20.10
CA LYS A 155 -23.21 -1.17 -21.13
C LYS A 155 -21.97 -0.31 -21.09
N GLY A 156 -21.35 -0.17 -19.93
CA GLY A 156 -20.16 0.65 -19.73
C GLY A 156 -19.76 0.76 -18.28
N PHE A 157 -18.86 1.69 -18.02
CA PHE A 157 -18.25 1.87 -16.71
C PHE A 157 -18.57 3.25 -16.14
N TYR A 158 -18.77 3.30 -14.82
CA TYR A 158 -18.93 4.55 -14.09
C TYR A 158 -17.95 4.67 -12.92
N GLU A 159 -17.70 5.89 -12.49
CA GLU A 159 -16.83 6.17 -11.35
C GLU A 159 -17.66 6.16 -10.07
N ASP A 160 -17.43 5.13 -9.25
CA ASP A 160 -18.10 4.97 -7.98
C ASP A 160 -17.17 5.47 -6.84
N PRO A 161 -17.56 6.52 -6.11
CA PRO A 161 -16.70 7.11 -5.07
C PRO A 161 -16.71 6.33 -3.75
N PHE A 162 -17.45 5.24 -3.64
CA PHE A 162 -17.45 4.37 -2.45
C PHE A 162 -17.15 2.92 -2.81
N MET A 163 -17.99 2.23 -3.56
CA MET A 163 -17.83 0.80 -3.87
C MET A 163 -16.91 0.56 -5.07
N GLY A 164 -16.36 1.63 -5.66
CA GLY A 164 -15.50 1.54 -6.85
C GLY A 164 -14.16 0.85 -6.60
N SER A 165 -13.66 0.81 -5.38
CA SER A 165 -12.39 0.17 -5.05
C SER A 165 -12.51 -1.35 -5.01
N SER A 166 -11.52 -2.06 -5.56
CA SER A 166 -11.42 -3.52 -5.42
C SER A 166 -11.20 -3.99 -3.98
N MET A 167 -10.84 -3.06 -3.06
CA MET A 167 -10.76 -3.30 -1.62
C MET A 167 -12.11 -3.50 -0.96
N ILE A 168 -13.19 -3.00 -1.56
CA ILE A 168 -14.54 -3.15 -1.07
C ILE A 168 -15.16 -4.31 -1.83
N GLY A 169 -15.58 -5.36 -1.14
CA GLY A 169 -16.22 -6.53 -1.74
C GLY A 169 -17.55 -6.15 -2.42
N MET A 170 -18.38 -5.42 -1.68
CA MET A 170 -19.65 -4.92 -2.16
C MET A 170 -19.49 -3.99 -3.37
N LYS A 171 -20.36 -4.12 -4.39
CA LYS A 171 -20.29 -3.35 -5.63
C LYS A 171 -21.60 -2.66 -5.95
N GLY A 172 -21.49 -1.42 -6.47
CA GLY A 172 -22.63 -0.69 -7.01
C GLY A 172 -22.86 -0.99 -8.50
N PHE A 173 -24.12 -1.16 -8.87
CA PHE A 173 -24.60 -1.46 -10.21
C PHE A 173 -25.67 -0.45 -10.57
N LEU A 174 -25.39 0.47 -11.52
CA LEU A 174 -26.37 1.47 -11.89
C LEU A 174 -27.38 0.90 -12.90
N ILE A 175 -28.64 0.94 -12.55
CA ILE A 175 -29.79 0.47 -13.36
C ILE A 175 -30.79 1.59 -13.61
N CYS A 176 -31.70 1.41 -14.56
CA CYS A 176 -32.79 2.33 -14.79
C CYS A 176 -33.95 2.13 -13.78
N GLN A 177 -34.83 3.11 -13.68
CA GLN A 177 -36.00 3.05 -12.78
C GLN A 177 -36.97 1.91 -13.14
N GLU A 178 -37.15 1.60 -14.43
CA GLU A 178 -38.06 0.55 -14.91
C GLU A 178 -37.60 -0.83 -14.42
N ASP A 179 -36.28 -1.10 -14.44
CA ASP A 179 -35.72 -2.34 -13.90
C ASP A 179 -35.88 -2.40 -12.39
N TYR A 180 -35.65 -1.30 -11.67
CA TYR A 180 -35.82 -1.23 -10.21
C TYR A 180 -37.27 -1.56 -9.82
N ASP A 181 -38.27 -0.96 -10.51
CA ASP A 181 -39.67 -1.19 -10.25
C ASP A 181 -40.04 -2.67 -10.49
N THR A 182 -39.55 -3.24 -11.60
CA THR A 182 -39.73 -4.65 -11.95
C THR A 182 -39.13 -5.60 -10.89
N LEU A 183 -37.90 -5.33 -10.47
CA LEU A 183 -37.23 -6.13 -9.43
C LEU A 183 -37.97 -6.05 -8.09
N THR A 184 -38.42 -4.85 -7.71
CA THR A 184 -39.22 -4.64 -6.50
C THR A 184 -40.52 -5.44 -6.53
N GLU A 185 -41.22 -5.50 -7.67
CA GLU A 185 -42.42 -6.34 -7.83
C GLU A 185 -42.10 -7.84 -7.68
N ILE A 186 -40.98 -8.30 -8.24
CA ILE A 186 -40.52 -9.70 -8.08
C ILE A 186 -40.26 -10.00 -6.61
N ILE A 187 -39.50 -9.16 -5.91
CA ILE A 187 -39.17 -9.34 -4.48
C ILE A 187 -40.45 -9.41 -3.65
N GLN A 188 -41.37 -8.46 -3.84
CA GLN A 188 -42.64 -8.42 -3.09
C GLN A 188 -43.53 -9.63 -3.36
N SER A 189 -43.57 -10.11 -4.62
CA SER A 189 -44.39 -11.28 -4.96
C SER A 189 -43.80 -12.59 -4.50
N SER A 190 -42.48 -12.66 -4.35
CA SER A 190 -41.76 -13.85 -3.90
C SER A 190 -41.88 -14.08 -2.36
N GLY A 191 -42.08 -13.03 -1.60
CA GLY A 191 -42.20 -13.10 -0.15
C GLY A 191 -41.00 -13.79 0.52
N ILE A 192 -41.22 -14.92 1.20
CA ILE A 192 -40.15 -15.68 1.88
C ILE A 192 -39.15 -16.36 0.93
N ASP A 193 -39.50 -16.47 -0.35
CA ASP A 193 -38.61 -17.04 -1.38
C ASP A 193 -37.74 -15.96 -2.06
N ALA A 194 -37.85 -14.70 -1.66
CA ALA A 194 -36.97 -13.64 -2.13
C ALA A 194 -35.52 -13.87 -1.61
N LEU A 195 -34.56 -13.77 -2.52
CA LEU A 195 -33.12 -13.79 -2.23
C LEU A 195 -32.53 -12.37 -2.17
N ALA A 196 -33.16 -11.45 -2.90
CA ALA A 196 -32.83 -10.05 -2.86
C ALA A 196 -33.79 -9.29 -1.91
N ARG A 197 -33.34 -8.13 -1.42
CA ARG A 197 -34.12 -7.29 -0.52
C ARG A 197 -34.10 -5.82 -0.95
N ASN A 198 -35.25 -5.15 -0.79
CA ASN A 198 -35.33 -3.72 -1.04
C ASN A 198 -34.64 -2.93 0.06
N GLY A 199 -33.94 -1.87 -0.32
CA GLY A 199 -33.23 -1.02 0.62
C GLY A 199 -33.10 0.43 0.12
N ALA A 200 -32.42 1.21 0.93
CA ALA A 200 -32.06 2.58 0.59
C ALA A 200 -30.74 3.00 1.23
N MET A 201 -30.04 3.91 0.56
CA MET A 201 -29.00 4.73 1.16
C MET A 201 -29.64 6.02 1.67
N LEU A 202 -29.47 6.30 2.95
CA LEU A 202 -29.90 7.54 3.61
C LEU A 202 -28.68 8.42 3.81
N HIS A 203 -28.53 9.43 2.98
CA HIS A 203 -27.45 10.42 3.08
C HIS A 203 -27.88 11.53 4.05
N ILE A 204 -27.28 11.53 5.24
CA ILE A 204 -27.65 12.43 6.35
C ILE A 204 -26.64 13.58 6.40
N PHE A 205 -27.12 14.82 6.25
CA PHE A 205 -26.30 16.02 6.29
C PHE A 205 -26.43 16.72 7.63
N SER A 206 -25.32 17.18 8.17
CA SER A 206 -25.28 17.92 9.45
C SER A 206 -24.23 19.00 9.39
N ASP A 207 -24.59 20.20 9.82
CA ASP A 207 -23.70 21.34 10.06
C ASP A 207 -23.47 21.59 11.55
N SER A 208 -23.90 20.63 12.40
CA SER A 208 -23.75 20.78 13.86
C SER A 208 -22.29 20.69 14.30
N ALA A 209 -21.98 21.22 15.49
CA ALA A 209 -20.67 21.12 16.08
C ALA A 209 -20.38 19.75 16.73
N LEU A 210 -21.33 18.82 16.64
CA LEU A 210 -21.19 17.46 17.14
C LEU A 210 -20.11 16.70 16.34
N THR A 211 -19.43 15.79 17.02
CA THR A 211 -18.61 14.78 16.30
C THR A 211 -19.51 13.85 15.54
N THR A 212 -19.01 13.21 14.49
CA THR A 212 -19.78 12.23 13.71
C THR A 212 -20.28 11.07 14.57
N SER A 213 -19.49 10.63 15.57
CA SER A 213 -19.93 9.62 16.53
C SER A 213 -21.07 10.10 17.41
N ALA A 214 -21.03 11.33 17.91
CA ALA A 214 -22.11 11.91 18.70
C ALA A 214 -23.40 12.13 17.86
N LEU A 215 -23.25 12.47 16.59
CA LEU A 215 -24.39 12.57 15.66
C LEU A 215 -25.01 11.19 15.42
N ASN A 216 -24.21 10.16 15.16
CA ASN A 216 -24.68 8.79 14.99
C ASN A 216 -25.41 8.30 16.25
N GLN A 217 -24.81 8.50 17.43
CA GLN A 217 -25.45 8.18 18.71
C GLN A 217 -26.81 8.89 18.87
N THR A 218 -26.88 10.19 18.57
CA THR A 218 -28.13 10.96 18.69
C THR A 218 -29.22 10.40 17.77
N ILE A 219 -28.86 10.02 16.54
CA ILE A 219 -29.79 9.43 15.56
C ILE A 219 -30.27 8.07 16.10
N ASN A 220 -29.35 7.22 16.56
CA ASN A 220 -29.68 5.88 17.06
C ASN A 220 -30.56 5.92 18.32
N GLU A 221 -30.37 6.90 19.22
CA GLU A 221 -31.17 7.06 20.45
C GLU A 221 -32.56 7.65 20.19
N GLN A 222 -32.73 8.48 19.15
CA GLN A 222 -33.93 9.28 18.95
C GLN A 222 -34.78 8.88 17.74
N THR A 223 -34.33 7.87 16.95
CA THR A 223 -35.05 7.41 15.77
C THR A 223 -35.14 5.89 15.71
N SER A 224 -36.01 5.41 14.83
CA SER A 224 -36.17 4.00 14.54
C SER A 224 -35.12 3.43 13.57
N LEU A 225 -34.14 4.24 13.14
CA LEU A 225 -33.07 3.84 12.21
C LEU A 225 -32.40 2.51 12.58
N PRO A 226 -31.97 2.28 13.84
CA PRO A 226 -31.25 1.04 14.21
C PRO A 226 -32.01 -0.24 13.94
N SER A 227 -33.35 -0.18 13.82
CA SER A 227 -34.17 -1.37 13.55
C SER A 227 -34.08 -1.87 12.11
N TYR A 228 -33.56 -1.04 11.19
CA TYR A 228 -33.50 -1.31 9.76
C TYR A 228 -32.07 -1.19 9.19
N THR A 229 -31.11 -0.79 10.02
CA THR A 229 -29.74 -0.51 9.58
C THR A 229 -28.98 -1.80 9.28
N GLU A 230 -28.43 -1.91 8.09
CA GLU A 230 -27.40 -2.90 7.72
C GLU A 230 -26.04 -2.42 8.21
N PHE A 231 -25.66 -1.19 7.85
CA PHE A 231 -24.43 -0.52 8.31
C PHE A 231 -24.52 0.99 8.11
N VAL A 232 -23.68 1.72 8.86
CA VAL A 232 -23.55 3.18 8.76
C VAL A 232 -22.09 3.55 8.57
N HIS A 233 -21.83 4.43 7.60
CA HIS A 233 -20.48 4.95 7.39
C HIS A 233 -20.45 6.48 7.43
N THR A 234 -19.41 7.03 8.07
CA THR A 234 -19.11 8.45 8.01
C THR A 234 -18.46 8.79 6.66
N ALA A 235 -18.63 10.03 6.20
CA ALA A 235 -17.89 10.51 5.02
C ALA A 235 -16.37 10.33 5.15
N GLN A 236 -15.84 10.38 6.38
CA GLN A 236 -14.42 10.15 6.63
C GLN A 236 -14.04 8.67 6.46
N ALA A 237 -14.88 7.74 6.92
CA ALA A 237 -14.66 6.30 6.75
C ALA A 237 -14.70 5.94 5.26
N ILE A 238 -15.73 6.35 4.52
CA ILE A 238 -15.86 6.12 3.07
C ILE A 238 -14.62 6.62 2.32
N ARG A 239 -14.19 7.86 2.64
CA ARG A 239 -12.97 8.42 2.07
C ARG A 239 -11.72 7.62 2.45
N GLY A 240 -11.67 7.10 3.67
CA GLY A 240 -10.61 6.22 4.16
C GLY A 240 -10.51 4.95 3.32
N PHE A 241 -11.60 4.24 3.11
CA PHE A 241 -11.70 3.04 2.27
C PHE A 241 -11.18 3.27 0.85
N MET A 242 -11.62 4.37 0.21
CA MET A 242 -11.19 4.70 -1.14
C MET A 242 -9.71 5.06 -1.24
N LEU A 243 -9.12 5.59 -0.19
CA LEU A 243 -7.72 6.04 -0.17
C LEU A 243 -6.73 5.03 0.40
N ILE A 244 -7.19 3.89 0.92
CA ILE A 244 -6.35 2.91 1.63
C ILE A 244 -5.16 2.45 0.78
N LEU A 245 -5.42 1.97 -0.43
CA LEU A 245 -4.38 1.53 -1.38
C LEU A 245 -3.48 2.67 -1.82
N GLN A 246 -4.08 3.82 -2.10
CA GLN A 246 -3.36 5.03 -2.50
C GLN A 246 -2.40 5.49 -1.40
N ASN A 247 -2.83 5.46 -0.14
CA ASN A 247 -2.02 5.82 1.01
C ASN A 247 -0.91 4.79 1.25
N ALA A 248 -1.19 3.50 1.14
CA ALA A 248 -0.19 2.44 1.24
C ALA A 248 0.90 2.59 0.18
N PHE A 249 0.53 2.76 -1.09
CA PHE A 249 1.48 2.96 -2.19
C PHE A 249 2.29 4.25 -2.02
N SER A 250 1.64 5.34 -1.60
CA SER A 250 2.31 6.61 -1.32
C SER A 250 3.31 6.47 -0.17
N GLY A 251 2.95 5.77 0.90
CA GLY A 251 3.81 5.49 2.04
C GLY A 251 5.09 4.75 1.62
N LEU A 252 4.96 3.70 0.80
CA LEU A 252 6.09 2.94 0.27
C LEU A 252 7.01 3.79 -0.62
N LEU A 253 6.43 4.59 -1.50
CA LEU A 253 7.20 5.49 -2.36
C LEU A 253 7.90 6.59 -1.54
N ILE A 254 7.29 7.11 -0.47
CA ILE A 254 7.93 8.05 0.46
C ILE A 254 9.12 7.38 1.14
N ALA A 255 8.97 6.14 1.61
CA ALA A 255 10.08 5.38 2.19
C ALA A 255 11.24 5.20 1.19
N LEU A 256 10.93 4.87 -0.08
CA LEU A 256 11.92 4.83 -1.16
C LEU A 256 12.64 6.18 -1.30
N VAL A 257 11.90 7.27 -1.39
CA VAL A 257 12.46 8.62 -1.55
C VAL A 257 13.38 8.99 -0.39
N ILE A 258 13.01 8.68 0.85
CA ILE A 258 13.84 8.93 2.04
C ILE A 258 15.17 8.15 1.93
N VAL A 259 15.12 6.88 1.57
CA VAL A 259 16.32 6.04 1.39
C VAL A 259 17.19 6.56 0.26
N LEU A 260 16.59 6.93 -0.89
CA LEU A 260 17.33 7.49 -2.02
C LEU A 260 17.94 8.85 -1.67
N LEU A 261 17.24 9.70 -0.91
CA LEU A 261 17.77 11.00 -0.46
C LEU A 261 18.95 10.81 0.51
N ALA A 262 18.85 9.87 1.44
CA ALA A 262 19.97 9.50 2.33
C ALA A 262 21.17 9.02 1.53
N ALA A 263 20.93 8.17 0.51
CA ALA A 263 21.99 7.71 -0.39
C ALA A 263 22.60 8.86 -1.21
N VAL A 264 21.79 9.82 -1.66
CA VAL A 264 22.27 11.05 -2.33
C VAL A 264 23.20 11.85 -1.39
N LEU A 265 22.83 12.05 -0.13
CA LEU A 265 23.67 12.75 0.85
C LEU A 265 25.02 12.06 1.03
N VAL A 266 25.04 10.72 1.12
CA VAL A 266 26.28 9.93 1.22
C VAL A 266 27.15 10.11 -0.02
N VAL A 267 26.56 10.02 -1.22
CA VAL A 267 27.26 10.19 -2.49
C VAL A 267 27.76 11.62 -2.66
N LEU A 268 26.94 12.61 -2.31
CA LEU A 268 27.31 14.02 -2.37
C LEU A 268 28.48 14.34 -1.43
N SER A 269 28.44 13.78 -0.19
CA SER A 269 29.53 13.89 0.77
C SER A 269 30.87 13.38 0.21
N HIS A 270 30.83 12.19 -0.41
CA HIS A 270 32.00 11.58 -1.05
C HIS A 270 32.45 12.41 -2.29
N SER A 271 31.48 12.84 -3.09
CA SER A 271 31.73 13.65 -4.28
C SER A 271 32.49 14.95 -3.95
N ILE A 272 32.01 15.70 -2.95
CA ILE A 272 32.62 16.95 -2.52
C ILE A 272 34.03 16.67 -1.96
N GLY A 273 34.20 15.67 -1.10
CA GLY A 273 35.49 15.30 -0.55
C GLY A 273 36.52 14.96 -1.63
N SER A 274 36.13 14.10 -2.56
CA SER A 274 37.00 13.70 -3.68
C SER A 274 37.33 14.85 -4.62
N THR A 275 36.41 15.81 -4.87
CA THR A 275 36.71 17.01 -5.68
C THR A 275 37.70 17.92 -4.96
N ILE A 276 37.52 18.12 -3.63
CA ILE A 276 38.48 18.93 -2.84
C ILE A 276 39.88 18.29 -2.85
N GLU A 277 39.97 16.95 -2.72
CA GLU A 277 41.26 16.23 -2.80
C GLU A 277 41.90 16.35 -4.18
N ALA A 278 41.10 16.19 -5.25
CA ALA A 278 41.61 16.29 -6.62
C ALA A 278 42.12 17.71 -6.98
N ASP A 279 41.41 18.73 -6.51
CA ASP A 279 41.71 20.13 -6.79
C ASP A 279 42.56 20.80 -5.69
N TYR A 280 43.10 20.00 -4.72
CA TYR A 280 43.81 20.53 -3.56
C TYR A 280 44.94 21.51 -3.92
N LYS A 281 45.79 21.12 -4.89
CA LYS A 281 46.89 21.95 -5.40
C LYS A 281 46.38 23.22 -6.07
N ASN A 282 45.36 23.09 -6.94
CA ASN A 282 44.76 24.23 -7.63
C ASN A 282 44.09 25.21 -6.64
N MET A 283 43.40 24.69 -5.62
CA MET A 283 42.83 25.53 -4.57
C MET A 283 43.89 26.25 -3.74
N GLY A 284 45.03 25.59 -3.49
CA GLY A 284 46.21 26.23 -2.86
C GLY A 284 46.75 27.37 -3.70
N ILE A 285 46.97 27.16 -5.01
CA ILE A 285 47.43 28.18 -5.94
C ILE A 285 46.45 29.36 -6.01
N LEU A 286 45.13 29.10 -6.14
CA LEU A 286 44.11 30.15 -6.16
C LEU A 286 44.13 30.99 -4.86
N LYS A 287 44.39 30.38 -3.71
CA LYS A 287 44.52 31.12 -2.44
C LYS A 287 45.78 32.01 -2.43
N THR A 288 46.90 31.60 -3.05
CA THR A 288 48.10 32.46 -3.13
C THR A 288 47.88 33.66 -4.08
N VAL A 289 47.00 33.53 -5.08
CA VAL A 289 46.59 34.61 -5.99
C VAL A 289 45.55 35.54 -5.35
N GLY A 290 45.10 35.25 -4.13
CA GLY A 290 44.19 36.13 -3.37
C GLY A 290 42.74 35.68 -3.30
N PHE A 291 42.40 34.49 -3.80
CA PHE A 291 41.05 33.96 -3.62
C PHE A 291 40.76 33.58 -2.16
N THR A 292 39.68 34.08 -1.60
CA THR A 292 39.26 33.76 -0.24
C THR A 292 38.67 32.36 -0.17
N SER A 293 38.77 31.72 0.99
CA SER A 293 38.09 30.45 1.25
C SER A 293 36.58 30.53 1.02
N ALA A 294 35.96 31.69 1.28
CA ALA A 294 34.56 31.96 1.02
C ALA A 294 34.22 31.95 -0.48
N ALA A 295 35.09 32.54 -1.30
CA ALA A 295 34.90 32.55 -2.77
C ALA A 295 34.96 31.13 -3.35
N LEU A 296 35.94 30.32 -2.93
CA LEU A 296 36.07 28.91 -3.35
C LEU A 296 34.88 28.07 -2.91
N ARG A 297 34.37 28.30 -1.70
CA ARG A 297 33.15 27.64 -1.20
C ARG A 297 31.90 28.00 -2.01
N ARG A 298 31.75 29.32 -2.36
CA ARG A 298 30.64 29.78 -3.20
C ARG A 298 30.71 29.16 -4.61
N LEU A 299 31.89 29.02 -5.18
CA LEU A 299 32.09 28.37 -6.49
C LEU A 299 31.63 26.87 -6.43
N GLN A 300 32.05 26.15 -5.39
CA GLN A 300 31.61 24.74 -5.20
C GLN A 300 30.11 24.67 -4.98
N LEU A 301 29.55 25.55 -4.16
CA LEU A 301 28.10 25.63 -3.94
C LEU A 301 27.34 25.85 -5.25
N ALA A 302 27.78 26.85 -6.06
CA ALA A 302 27.14 27.14 -7.33
C ALA A 302 27.19 25.96 -8.31
N GLN A 303 28.32 25.26 -8.38
CA GLN A 303 28.51 24.10 -9.25
C GLN A 303 27.59 22.93 -8.87
N TYR A 304 27.50 22.58 -7.57
CA TYR A 304 26.63 21.53 -7.12
C TYR A 304 25.15 21.94 -7.15
N SER A 305 24.84 23.20 -6.78
CA SER A 305 23.47 23.71 -6.83
C SER A 305 22.92 23.75 -8.25
N ALA A 306 23.73 24.12 -9.25
CA ALA A 306 23.31 24.07 -10.65
C ALA A 306 22.90 22.63 -11.08
N ALA A 307 23.69 21.61 -10.70
CA ALA A 307 23.39 20.24 -11.02
C ALA A 307 22.15 19.73 -10.24
N ILE A 308 22.00 20.12 -8.99
CA ILE A 308 20.87 19.74 -8.12
C ILE A 308 19.57 20.37 -8.62
N VAL A 309 19.57 21.69 -8.86
CA VAL A 309 18.39 22.44 -9.31
C VAL A 309 17.94 21.96 -10.70
N SER A 310 18.89 21.81 -11.64
CA SER A 310 18.54 21.33 -12.99
C SER A 310 17.97 19.89 -12.96
N GLY A 311 18.55 19.00 -12.13
CA GLY A 311 18.01 17.65 -11.92
C GLY A 311 16.61 17.68 -11.31
N ALA A 312 16.41 18.50 -10.28
CA ALA A 312 15.12 18.65 -9.62
C ALA A 312 14.04 19.18 -10.58
N VAL A 313 14.35 20.23 -11.36
CA VAL A 313 13.40 20.81 -12.32
C VAL A 313 12.98 19.81 -13.38
N ILE A 314 13.93 19.08 -13.97
CA ILE A 314 13.60 18.07 -15.00
C ILE A 314 12.81 16.91 -14.37
N GLY A 315 13.19 16.45 -13.17
CA GLY A 315 12.42 15.44 -12.44
C GLY A 315 10.97 15.89 -12.20
N LEU A 316 10.76 17.14 -11.79
CA LEU A 316 9.44 17.73 -11.61
C LEU A 316 8.63 17.83 -12.91
N LEU A 317 9.26 18.18 -14.03
CA LEU A 317 8.59 18.21 -15.33
C LEU A 317 8.09 16.82 -15.76
N LEU A 318 8.81 15.77 -15.40
CA LEU A 318 8.42 14.39 -15.68
C LEU A 318 7.36 13.83 -14.71
N THR A 319 7.04 14.55 -13.63
CA THR A 319 6.06 14.13 -12.63
C THR A 319 4.66 13.97 -13.20
N VAL A 320 4.20 14.91 -14.06
CA VAL A 320 2.84 14.87 -14.61
C VAL A 320 2.60 13.62 -15.47
N PRO A 321 3.46 13.30 -16.47
CA PRO A 321 3.28 12.06 -17.22
C PRO A 321 3.40 10.80 -16.33
N ALA A 322 4.30 10.80 -15.35
CA ALA A 322 4.42 9.68 -14.41
C ALA A 322 3.17 9.51 -13.54
N SER A 323 2.61 10.60 -13.03
CA SER A 323 1.37 10.55 -12.23
C SER A 323 0.16 10.09 -13.05
N ARG A 324 0.05 10.50 -14.34
CA ARG A 324 -0.96 10.00 -15.26
C ARG A 324 -0.83 8.51 -15.49
N PHE A 325 0.40 8.04 -15.68
CA PHE A 325 0.67 6.61 -15.83
C PHE A 325 0.23 5.83 -14.58
N VAL A 326 0.60 6.29 -13.39
CA VAL A 326 0.18 5.67 -12.12
C VAL A 326 -1.36 5.65 -12.02
N SER A 327 -2.04 6.78 -12.23
CA SER A 327 -3.50 6.87 -12.16
C SER A 327 -4.21 5.94 -13.16
N ASN A 328 -3.66 5.74 -14.36
CA ASN A 328 -4.23 4.81 -15.33
C ASN A 328 -4.02 3.33 -14.94
N VAL A 329 -2.84 2.99 -14.41
CA VAL A 329 -2.54 1.61 -13.98
C VAL A 329 -3.36 1.23 -12.74
N THR A 330 -3.65 2.17 -11.86
CA THR A 330 -4.41 1.90 -10.64
C THR A 330 -5.94 2.04 -10.83
N LEU A 331 -6.43 2.45 -12.01
CA LEU A 331 -7.85 2.69 -12.23
C LEU A 331 -8.71 1.45 -11.96
N THR A 332 -8.32 0.30 -12.48
CA THR A 332 -9.06 -0.96 -12.29
C THR A 332 -8.95 -1.52 -10.88
N THR A 333 -8.09 -0.95 -10.03
CA THR A 333 -7.95 -1.35 -8.62
C THR A 333 -8.65 -0.35 -7.69
N THR A 334 -8.59 0.95 -8.03
CA THR A 334 -9.18 1.99 -7.18
C THR A 334 -10.60 2.40 -7.62
N GLY A 335 -11.02 2.02 -8.82
CA GLY A 335 -12.30 2.42 -9.41
C GLY A 335 -12.41 3.91 -9.77
N ILE A 336 -11.39 4.72 -9.46
CA ILE A 336 -11.39 6.17 -9.67
C ILE A 336 -10.19 6.64 -10.49
N ARG A 337 -10.39 7.68 -11.29
CA ARG A 337 -9.36 8.29 -12.11
C ARG A 337 -8.91 9.63 -11.57
N VAL A 338 -7.95 9.61 -10.67
CA VAL A 338 -7.44 10.83 -10.04
C VAL A 338 -6.71 11.71 -11.07
N PRO A 339 -7.11 12.97 -11.25
CA PRO A 339 -6.48 13.87 -12.21
C PRO A 339 -5.06 14.23 -11.77
N ALA A 340 -4.09 14.10 -12.67
CA ALA A 340 -2.69 14.45 -12.43
C ALA A 340 -2.47 15.98 -12.48
N ARG A 341 -3.09 16.72 -11.57
CA ARG A 341 -2.87 18.16 -11.40
C ARG A 341 -1.64 18.41 -10.54
N PHE A 342 -0.67 19.14 -11.07
CA PHE A 342 0.57 19.42 -10.34
C PHE A 342 0.30 20.32 -9.11
N PRO A 343 0.56 19.86 -7.87
CA PRO A 343 0.29 20.62 -6.65
C PRO A 343 1.42 21.61 -6.39
N VAL A 344 1.40 22.75 -7.07
CA VAL A 344 2.50 23.75 -7.09
C VAL A 344 2.94 24.12 -5.68
N LEU A 345 2.02 24.44 -4.78
CA LEU A 345 2.35 24.91 -3.42
C LEU A 345 3.10 23.84 -2.61
N TRP A 346 2.61 22.59 -2.60
CA TRP A 346 3.23 21.48 -1.89
C TRP A 346 4.58 21.10 -2.49
N CYS A 347 4.65 20.99 -3.83
CA CYS A 347 5.90 20.67 -4.50
C CYS A 347 6.94 21.77 -4.27
N VAL A 348 6.61 23.04 -4.47
CA VAL A 348 7.55 24.14 -4.25
C VAL A 348 8.03 24.16 -2.79
N GLY A 349 7.15 23.99 -1.81
CA GLY A 349 7.52 23.98 -0.39
C GLY A 349 8.48 22.84 -0.03
N VAL A 350 8.13 21.60 -0.40
CA VAL A 350 8.96 20.42 -0.11
C VAL A 350 10.29 20.47 -0.86
N PHE A 351 10.28 20.85 -2.14
CA PHE A 351 11.52 20.95 -2.92
C PHE A 351 12.41 22.10 -2.44
N ALA A 352 11.85 23.25 -2.07
CA ALA A 352 12.62 24.33 -1.46
C ALA A 352 13.30 23.87 -0.17
N LEU A 353 12.60 23.12 0.68
CA LEU A 353 13.18 22.54 1.88
C LEU A 353 14.34 21.59 1.57
N ILE A 354 14.16 20.67 0.61
CA ILE A 354 15.22 19.72 0.21
C ILE A 354 16.42 20.47 -0.37
N LEU A 355 16.20 21.45 -1.25
CA LEU A 355 17.27 22.26 -1.82
C LEU A 355 18.03 23.05 -0.75
N LEU A 356 17.32 23.56 0.25
CA LEU A 356 17.92 24.27 1.38
C LEU A 356 18.75 23.31 2.25
N LEU A 357 18.24 22.11 2.56
CA LEU A 357 18.96 21.08 3.31
C LEU A 357 20.23 20.62 2.56
N LEU A 358 20.12 20.37 1.25
CA LEU A 358 21.27 19.99 0.43
C LEU A 358 22.29 21.14 0.31
N GLY A 359 21.83 22.38 0.17
CA GLY A 359 22.68 23.56 0.15
C GLY A 359 23.44 23.76 1.47
N ALA A 360 22.74 23.62 2.60
CA ALA A 360 23.35 23.68 3.94
C ALA A 360 24.38 22.54 4.12
N PHE A 361 24.05 21.34 3.66
CA PHE A 361 24.96 20.20 3.68
C PHE A 361 26.24 20.43 2.84
N ILE A 362 26.11 21.01 1.64
CA ILE A 362 27.25 21.37 0.79
C ILE A 362 28.13 22.39 1.51
N LEU A 363 27.53 23.45 2.08
CA LEU A 363 28.26 24.49 2.83
C LEU A 363 29.01 23.90 4.03
N TRP A 364 28.38 22.97 4.75
CA TRP A 364 29.02 22.27 5.87
C TRP A 364 30.22 21.43 5.40
N LYS A 365 30.05 20.61 4.36
CA LYS A 365 31.13 19.75 3.83
C LYS A 365 32.27 20.54 3.20
N THR A 366 31.98 21.63 2.49
CA THR A 366 32.99 22.53 1.89
C THR A 366 33.73 23.35 2.94
N GLY A 367 33.30 23.35 4.22
CA GLY A 367 34.02 23.95 5.35
C GLY A 367 35.48 23.55 5.43
N ARG A 368 35.84 22.33 4.97
CA ARG A 368 37.22 21.82 4.89
C ARG A 368 38.11 22.65 4.01
N ILE A 369 37.60 23.38 3.00
CA ILE A 369 38.37 24.27 2.14
C ILE A 369 39.05 25.39 2.97
N GLY A 370 38.43 25.80 4.08
CA GLY A 370 39.03 26.80 4.98
C GLY A 370 40.36 26.34 5.58
N LYS A 371 40.50 25.04 5.82
CA LYS A 371 41.69 24.43 6.45
C LYS A 371 42.85 24.15 5.49
N ILE A 372 42.71 24.41 4.18
CA ILE A 372 43.76 24.23 3.18
C ILE A 372 44.81 25.34 3.34
N SER A 373 46.01 24.95 3.75
CA SER A 373 47.20 25.87 3.77
C SER A 373 47.76 25.98 2.36
N PRO A 374 47.97 27.19 1.83
CA PRO A 374 48.57 27.40 0.51
C PRO A 374 49.94 26.75 0.36
N MET A 375 50.80 26.86 1.38
CA MET A 375 52.17 26.31 1.37
C MET A 375 52.19 24.78 1.35
N SER A 376 51.37 24.12 2.17
CA SER A 376 51.28 22.65 2.18
C SER A 376 50.67 22.11 0.87
N ALA A 377 49.73 22.82 0.29
CA ALA A 377 49.11 22.45 -0.99
C ALA A 377 50.09 22.50 -2.16
N ILE A 378 50.96 23.52 -2.21
CA ILE A 378 51.99 23.68 -3.26
C ILE A 378 53.13 22.68 -3.10
N ARG A 379 53.52 22.37 -1.84
CA ARG A 379 54.56 21.36 -1.52
C ARG A 379 54.12 19.92 -1.76
N GLY A 380 52.84 19.69 -2.01
CA GLY A 380 52.28 18.34 -2.19
C GLY A 380 52.26 17.52 -0.90
N GLU A 381 52.39 18.19 0.27
CA GLU A 381 52.25 17.56 1.58
C GLU A 381 50.79 17.25 1.84
N THR A 382 50.29 16.14 1.31
CA THR A 382 49.06 15.57 1.78
C THR A 382 49.30 14.89 3.14
N GLU A 383 48.42 15.06 4.13
CA GLU A 383 48.48 14.46 5.48
C GLU A 383 48.43 12.92 5.44
N SER A 384 49.21 12.28 4.56
CA SER A 384 49.18 10.80 4.38
C SER A 384 50.24 10.05 5.16
N THR A 385 50.94 10.68 6.12
CA THR A 385 52.06 10.05 6.87
C THR A 385 51.61 9.11 8.01
N ALA A 386 50.34 8.92 8.26
CA ALA A 386 49.88 8.07 9.39
C ALA A 386 49.69 6.57 9.06
N SER A 387 50.13 6.08 7.89
CA SER A 387 49.82 4.70 7.46
C SER A 387 50.99 3.75 7.31
N ALA A 388 52.20 4.11 7.81
CA ALA A 388 53.40 3.32 7.56
C ALA A 388 53.50 1.97 8.31
N ASN A 389 52.64 1.68 9.29
CA ASN A 389 52.75 0.50 10.16
C ASN A 389 51.59 -0.50 10.12
N ARG A 390 50.79 -0.55 9.05
CA ARG A 390 49.73 -1.57 8.93
C ARG A 390 50.26 -2.81 8.22
N ARG A 391 50.16 -3.98 8.87
CA ARG A 391 50.34 -5.31 8.24
C ARG A 391 49.32 -5.43 7.10
N VAL A 392 49.79 -5.31 5.87
CA VAL A 392 48.96 -5.46 4.66
C VAL A 392 49.18 -6.89 4.14
N PRO A 393 48.12 -7.62 3.76
CA PRO A 393 48.25 -8.98 3.22
C PRO A 393 49.20 -9.00 2.01
N ALA A 394 50.07 -10.04 1.97
CA ALA A 394 50.94 -10.27 0.83
C ALA A 394 50.10 -10.59 -0.43
N VAL A 395 50.56 -10.15 -1.57
CA VAL A 395 49.94 -10.46 -2.88
C VAL A 395 50.72 -11.60 -3.50
N GLY A 396 50.12 -12.80 -3.55
CA GLY A 396 50.78 -13.98 -4.14
C GLY A 396 49.81 -15.17 -4.23
N GLY A 397 50.17 -16.17 -5.06
CA GLY A 397 49.41 -17.41 -5.22
C GLY A 397 48.25 -17.35 -6.24
N THR A 398 47.43 -18.40 -6.22
CA THR A 398 46.23 -18.51 -7.03
C THR A 398 45.18 -17.45 -6.60
N GLY A 399 44.52 -16.77 -7.55
CA GLY A 399 43.51 -15.71 -7.21
C GLY A 399 44.10 -14.31 -7.06
N LEU A 400 45.16 -13.98 -7.81
CA LEU A 400 45.88 -12.72 -7.76
C LEU A 400 44.97 -11.47 -7.77
N SER A 401 43.91 -11.46 -8.59
CA SER A 401 42.92 -10.35 -8.68
C SER A 401 42.16 -10.17 -7.36
N PHE A 402 41.86 -11.24 -6.65
CA PHE A 402 41.15 -11.18 -5.35
C PHE A 402 42.08 -10.66 -4.25
N HIS A 403 43.29 -11.20 -4.13
CA HIS A 403 44.28 -10.72 -3.14
C HIS A 403 44.61 -9.24 -3.34
N LEU A 404 44.75 -8.81 -4.59
CA LEU A 404 44.95 -7.41 -4.93
C LEU A 404 43.72 -6.55 -4.54
N ALA A 405 42.47 -7.06 -4.76
CA ALA A 405 41.27 -6.37 -4.37
C ALA A 405 41.18 -6.18 -2.85
N VAL A 406 41.40 -7.24 -2.06
CA VAL A 406 41.37 -7.18 -0.60
C VAL A 406 42.44 -6.23 -0.06
N ARG A 407 43.68 -6.33 -0.57
CA ARG A 407 44.76 -5.43 -0.19
C ARG A 407 44.44 -3.97 -0.40
N GLN A 408 43.95 -3.61 -1.61
CA GLN A 408 43.63 -2.22 -1.95
C GLN A 408 42.46 -1.70 -1.13
N LEU A 409 41.49 -2.57 -0.82
CA LEU A 409 40.34 -2.25 0.01
C LEU A 409 40.76 -1.94 1.44
N LEU A 410 41.57 -2.79 2.05
CA LEU A 410 42.06 -2.61 3.42
C LEU A 410 42.97 -1.39 3.58
N THR A 411 43.74 -1.06 2.55
CA THR A 411 44.63 0.12 2.54
C THR A 411 43.84 1.42 2.45
N ASN A 412 42.74 1.45 1.66
CA ASN A 412 41.97 2.65 1.34
C ASN A 412 40.52 2.62 1.81
N LYS A 413 40.18 1.89 2.89
CA LYS A 413 38.80 1.64 3.33
C LYS A 413 37.94 2.89 3.49
N ARG A 414 38.48 4.05 3.88
CA ARG A 414 37.74 5.30 4.00
C ARG A 414 37.14 5.78 2.66
N ARG A 415 37.77 5.46 1.53
CA ARG A 415 37.30 5.85 0.19
C ARG A 415 36.08 5.03 -0.26
N TYR A 416 35.89 3.85 0.34
CA TYR A 416 34.80 2.94 0.00
C TYR A 416 33.63 3.01 0.96
N LEU A 417 33.76 3.74 2.08
CA LEU A 417 32.73 3.83 3.11
C LEU A 417 31.38 4.34 2.55
N SER A 418 31.43 5.27 1.61
CA SER A 418 30.21 5.79 0.95
C SER A 418 29.52 4.73 0.10
N ALA A 419 30.28 3.94 -0.66
CA ALA A 419 29.72 2.85 -1.46
C ALA A 419 29.12 1.76 -0.56
N CYS A 420 29.79 1.46 0.58
CA CYS A 420 29.27 0.54 1.58
C CYS A 420 27.94 1.05 2.19
N ALA A 421 27.88 2.32 2.58
CA ALA A 421 26.66 2.92 3.13
C ALA A 421 25.50 2.93 2.12
N VAL A 422 25.80 3.21 0.84
CA VAL A 422 24.78 3.14 -0.21
C VAL A 422 24.30 1.70 -0.42
N ALA A 423 25.22 0.72 -0.47
CA ALA A 423 24.85 -0.70 -0.57
C ALA A 423 23.97 -1.14 0.61
N MET A 424 24.31 -0.70 1.83
CA MET A 424 23.53 -0.95 3.04
C MET A 424 22.09 -0.41 2.90
N LEU A 425 21.93 0.85 2.50
CA LEU A 425 20.63 1.48 2.36
C LEU A 425 19.79 0.82 1.26
N LEU A 426 20.40 0.47 0.13
CA LEU A 426 19.69 -0.14 -0.99
C LEU A 426 19.29 -1.59 -0.71
N VAL A 427 20.13 -2.37 -0.01
CA VAL A 427 19.77 -3.73 0.42
C VAL A 427 18.70 -3.69 1.51
N PHE A 428 18.83 -2.77 2.49
CA PHE A 428 17.81 -2.55 3.50
C PHE A 428 16.44 -2.34 2.84
N PHE A 429 16.35 -1.39 1.91
CA PHE A 429 15.10 -1.07 1.24
C PHE A 429 14.59 -2.21 0.36
N ALA A 430 15.47 -2.82 -0.45
CA ALA A 430 15.08 -3.94 -1.32
C ALA A 430 14.63 -5.18 -0.52
N SER A 431 15.24 -5.43 0.65
CA SER A 431 14.80 -6.50 1.55
C SER A 431 13.48 -6.17 2.24
N MET A 432 13.26 -4.91 2.67
CA MET A 432 12.00 -4.46 3.23
C MET A 432 10.86 -4.70 2.23
N VAL A 433 11.05 -4.27 0.98
CA VAL A 433 10.09 -4.48 -0.11
C VAL A 433 9.87 -5.98 -0.37
N GLY A 434 10.94 -6.78 -0.42
CA GLY A 434 10.84 -8.25 -0.60
C GLY A 434 10.14 -8.96 0.56
N ARG A 435 10.21 -8.43 1.79
CA ARG A 435 9.44 -8.93 2.94
C ARG A 435 7.95 -8.61 2.83
N MET A 436 7.61 -7.44 2.31
CA MET A 436 6.21 -7.09 2.04
C MET A 436 5.62 -7.96 0.93
N ASP A 437 6.38 -8.21 -0.14
CA ASP A 437 5.97 -9.11 -1.21
C ASP A 437 5.77 -10.55 -0.69
N ALA A 438 6.67 -11.01 0.18
CA ALA A 438 6.55 -12.33 0.81
C ALA A 438 5.39 -12.43 1.80
N TRP A 439 5.05 -11.34 2.49
CA TRP A 439 3.88 -11.27 3.37
C TRP A 439 2.59 -11.29 2.57
N LEU A 440 2.53 -10.53 1.48
CA LEU A 440 1.38 -10.55 0.58
C LEU A 440 1.18 -11.94 -0.03
N GLY A 441 2.27 -12.63 -0.39
CA GLY A 441 2.22 -13.94 -1.03
C GLY A 441 1.72 -13.91 -2.48
N GLU A 442 1.52 -15.08 -3.05
CA GLU A 442 0.90 -15.22 -4.39
C GLU A 442 -0.62 -15.12 -4.29
N ASP A 443 -1.17 -15.60 -3.20
CA ASP A 443 -2.60 -15.72 -2.92
C ASP A 443 -3.13 -14.58 -2.03
N GLY A 444 -2.28 -13.66 -1.63
CA GLY A 444 -2.63 -12.53 -0.75
C GLY A 444 -2.89 -12.93 0.70
N LYS A 445 -2.41 -14.10 1.13
CA LYS A 445 -2.70 -14.66 2.46
C LYS A 445 -2.44 -13.67 3.60
N GLY A 446 -1.32 -12.95 3.59
CA GLY A 446 -1.02 -11.99 4.65
C GLY A 446 -2.03 -10.85 4.74
N MET A 447 -2.65 -10.49 3.63
CA MET A 447 -3.71 -9.48 3.61
C MET A 447 -5.03 -10.08 4.11
N MET A 448 -5.36 -11.30 3.68
CA MET A 448 -6.54 -12.02 4.17
C MET A 448 -6.46 -12.22 5.69
N ASP A 449 -5.32 -12.70 6.21
CA ASP A 449 -5.09 -12.86 7.66
C ASP A 449 -5.24 -11.54 8.45
N ALA A 450 -4.95 -10.39 7.82
CA ALA A 450 -5.10 -9.09 8.47
C ALA A 450 -6.55 -8.59 8.48
N PHE A 451 -7.35 -8.94 7.48
CA PHE A 451 -8.76 -8.53 7.38
C PHE A 451 -9.69 -9.50 8.06
N ASN A 452 -9.37 -10.78 8.12
CA ASN A 452 -10.19 -11.76 8.80
C ASN A 452 -9.97 -11.72 10.31
N PRO A 453 -11.03 -11.91 11.11
CA PRO A 453 -10.92 -12.05 12.56
C PRO A 453 -10.17 -13.33 12.96
N ALA A 454 -10.27 -14.41 12.15
CA ALA A 454 -9.56 -15.67 12.30
C ALA A 454 -9.30 -16.33 10.93
N ASP A 455 -8.25 -17.17 10.83
CA ASP A 455 -7.92 -17.94 9.62
C ASP A 455 -8.88 -19.14 9.45
N HIS A 456 -9.11 -19.58 8.20
CA HIS A 456 -9.90 -20.77 7.84
C HIS A 456 -9.57 -21.20 6.40
N ASP A 457 -10.05 -22.37 6.00
CA ASP A 457 -9.93 -22.85 4.63
C ASP A 457 -11.20 -22.62 3.81
N LEU A 458 -12.37 -22.91 4.39
CA LEU A 458 -13.67 -22.84 3.75
C LEU A 458 -14.71 -22.34 4.76
N GLY A 459 -15.53 -21.38 4.36
CA GLY A 459 -16.70 -20.92 5.13
C GLY A 459 -17.97 -21.42 4.47
N VAL A 460 -18.89 -21.96 5.26
CA VAL A 460 -20.18 -22.47 4.80
C VAL A 460 -21.30 -21.85 5.64
N GLN A 461 -22.22 -21.20 4.96
CA GLN A 461 -23.41 -20.61 5.57
C GLN A 461 -24.64 -21.27 4.98
N THR A 462 -25.55 -21.74 5.85
CA THR A 462 -26.79 -22.42 5.43
C THR A 462 -28.00 -21.51 5.59
N PHE A 463 -28.95 -21.62 4.69
CA PHE A 463 -30.16 -20.80 4.66
C PHE A 463 -31.41 -21.67 4.57
N GLY A 464 -32.56 -21.07 4.86
CA GLY A 464 -33.86 -21.70 4.71
C GLY A 464 -34.04 -22.87 5.64
N THR A 465 -34.21 -24.08 5.09
CA THR A 465 -34.44 -25.31 5.83
C THR A 465 -33.27 -26.28 5.81
N LEU A 466 -32.14 -25.89 5.19
CA LEU A 466 -30.96 -26.74 5.13
C LEU A 466 -30.31 -26.84 6.50
N ASP A 467 -30.17 -28.11 6.98
CA ASP A 467 -29.48 -28.40 8.23
C ASP A 467 -27.96 -28.31 8.00
N GLU A 468 -27.28 -27.61 8.87
CA GLU A 468 -25.81 -27.50 8.89
C GLU A 468 -25.14 -28.89 8.82
N ALA A 469 -25.66 -29.86 9.56
CA ALA A 469 -25.12 -31.22 9.59
C ALA A 469 -25.12 -31.90 8.21
N GLU A 470 -26.11 -31.58 7.35
CA GLU A 470 -26.17 -32.12 5.98
C GLU A 470 -25.06 -31.49 5.11
N ALA A 471 -24.82 -30.19 5.24
CA ALA A 471 -23.75 -29.51 4.53
C ALA A 471 -22.37 -30.01 5.01
N GLU A 472 -22.17 -30.16 6.33
CA GLU A 472 -20.94 -30.70 6.91
C GLU A 472 -20.67 -32.14 6.46
N ASP A 473 -21.69 -33.01 6.43
CA ASP A 473 -21.55 -34.38 5.94
C ASP A 473 -21.11 -34.43 4.48
N LEU A 474 -21.58 -33.51 3.65
CA LEU A 474 -21.13 -33.39 2.29
C LEU A 474 -19.64 -32.98 2.21
N VAL A 475 -19.20 -31.98 2.96
CA VAL A 475 -17.78 -31.59 3.07
C VAL A 475 -16.93 -32.79 3.49
N ARG A 476 -17.35 -33.52 4.55
CA ARG A 476 -16.66 -34.71 5.08
C ARG A 476 -16.58 -35.87 4.09
N SER A 477 -17.46 -35.89 3.08
CA SER A 477 -17.42 -36.91 2.02
C SER A 477 -16.24 -36.75 1.07
N TYR A 478 -15.67 -35.54 0.99
CA TYR A 478 -14.51 -35.21 0.13
C TYR A 478 -13.18 -35.18 0.89
N THR A 479 -13.18 -34.66 2.12
CA THR A 479 -11.98 -34.55 2.95
C THR A 479 -12.35 -34.54 4.43
N GLU A 480 -11.40 -34.88 5.31
CA GLU A 480 -11.57 -34.77 6.75
C GLU A 480 -11.53 -33.30 7.18
N ILE A 481 -12.50 -32.87 8.01
CA ILE A 481 -12.46 -31.58 8.69
C ILE A 481 -11.59 -31.77 9.94
N THR A 482 -10.42 -31.11 9.95
CA THR A 482 -9.44 -31.23 11.04
C THR A 482 -9.77 -30.34 12.22
N ASP A 483 -10.43 -29.21 11.96
CA ASP A 483 -10.83 -28.22 12.96
C ASP A 483 -11.96 -27.34 12.38
N SER A 484 -12.78 -26.74 13.25
CA SER A 484 -13.88 -25.86 12.83
C SER A 484 -14.21 -24.85 13.91
N TYR A 485 -14.79 -23.72 13.52
CA TYR A 485 -15.35 -22.73 14.44
C TYR A 485 -16.50 -21.98 13.79
N LEU A 486 -17.31 -21.32 14.63
CA LEU A 486 -18.47 -20.55 14.23
C LEU A 486 -18.16 -19.07 14.29
N LEU A 487 -18.53 -18.32 13.26
CA LEU A 487 -18.36 -16.86 13.17
C LEU A 487 -19.64 -16.20 12.67
N ALA A 488 -20.00 -15.08 13.27
CA ALA A 488 -21.01 -14.17 12.76
C ALA A 488 -20.46 -12.74 12.78
N MET A 489 -20.96 -11.88 11.88
CA MET A 489 -20.51 -10.49 11.78
C MET A 489 -21.71 -9.50 11.80
N PRO A 490 -22.53 -9.50 12.87
CA PRO A 490 -23.66 -8.60 12.97
C PRO A 490 -23.24 -7.15 13.26
N GLY A 491 -24.10 -6.21 12.88
CA GLY A 491 -24.02 -4.82 13.32
C GLY A 491 -24.37 -4.70 14.81
N VAL A 492 -23.56 -3.93 15.54
CA VAL A 492 -23.80 -3.60 16.96
C VAL A 492 -23.50 -2.12 17.19
N ALA A 493 -24.07 -1.55 18.28
CA ALA A 493 -23.68 -0.20 18.68
C ALA A 493 -22.88 -0.25 19.99
N VAL A 494 -21.67 0.33 19.97
CA VAL A 494 -20.82 0.49 21.16
C VAL A 494 -20.95 1.93 21.66
N ASN A 495 -21.45 2.10 22.87
CA ASN A 495 -21.80 3.42 23.42
C ASN A 495 -22.68 4.24 22.46
N GLY A 496 -23.58 3.59 21.73
CA GLY A 496 -24.51 4.21 20.79
C GLY A 496 -23.93 4.52 19.40
N VAL A 497 -22.71 4.12 19.10
CA VAL A 497 -22.07 4.29 17.77
C VAL A 497 -22.00 2.92 17.08
N ASP A 498 -22.43 2.87 15.82
CA ASP A 498 -22.49 1.62 15.04
C ASP A 498 -21.10 1.11 14.67
N TYR A 499 -20.91 -0.19 14.86
CA TYR A 499 -19.71 -0.97 14.54
C TYR A 499 -20.11 -2.39 14.10
N THR A 500 -19.19 -3.13 13.52
CA THR A 500 -19.33 -4.55 13.27
C THR A 500 -18.82 -5.36 14.47
N ALA A 501 -19.57 -6.37 14.93
CA ALA A 501 -19.07 -7.34 15.89
C ALA A 501 -18.57 -8.59 15.17
N ASN A 502 -17.36 -9.03 15.48
CA ASN A 502 -16.87 -10.36 15.15
C ASN A 502 -17.24 -11.28 16.31
N VAL A 503 -18.30 -12.07 16.14
CA VAL A 503 -18.87 -12.95 17.15
C VAL A 503 -18.39 -14.37 16.89
N ILE A 504 -17.67 -14.98 17.83
CA ILE A 504 -17.00 -16.27 17.62
C ILE A 504 -17.24 -17.21 18.84
N ASP A 505 -17.32 -18.51 18.56
CA ASP A 505 -17.41 -19.55 19.61
C ASP A 505 -16.03 -19.93 20.19
N GLN A 506 -14.93 -19.59 19.46
CA GLN A 506 -13.55 -19.86 19.87
C GLN A 506 -12.70 -18.56 19.89
N PRO A 507 -12.90 -17.69 20.89
CA PRO A 507 -12.29 -16.35 20.93
C PRO A 507 -10.75 -16.36 21.07
N GLU A 508 -10.11 -17.49 21.39
CA GLU A 508 -8.67 -17.67 21.37
C GLU A 508 -8.05 -17.54 19.97
N ARG A 509 -8.88 -17.56 18.91
CA ARG A 509 -8.45 -17.37 17.53
C ARG A 509 -8.23 -15.91 17.19
N PHE A 510 -8.74 -14.96 17.97
CA PHE A 510 -8.51 -13.55 17.74
C PHE A 510 -7.03 -13.16 17.85
N HIS A 511 -6.58 -12.26 16.98
CA HIS A 511 -5.20 -11.76 16.97
C HIS A 511 -4.99 -10.68 18.04
N ILE A 512 -4.73 -11.07 19.28
CA ILE A 512 -4.57 -10.17 20.41
C ILE A 512 -3.23 -9.44 20.36
N LEU A 513 -3.25 -8.10 20.44
CA LEU A 513 -2.08 -7.23 20.52
C LEU A 513 -1.69 -6.91 21.97
N GLU A 514 -2.69 -6.60 22.81
CA GLU A 514 -2.50 -6.25 24.22
C GLU A 514 -3.62 -6.85 25.07
N GLY A 515 -3.31 -7.26 26.28
CA GLY A 515 -4.28 -7.89 27.19
C GLY A 515 -4.49 -9.37 26.91
N ARG A 516 -5.73 -9.81 26.96
CA ARG A 516 -6.17 -11.19 26.67
C ARG A 516 -7.43 -11.19 25.81
N THR A 517 -7.78 -12.32 25.25
CA THR A 517 -9.07 -12.51 24.56
C THR A 517 -10.25 -12.43 25.54
N CYS A 518 -11.45 -12.25 25.01
CA CYS A 518 -12.71 -12.39 25.78
C CYS A 518 -12.98 -13.88 26.05
N GLU A 519 -13.32 -14.23 27.27
CA GLU A 519 -13.61 -15.60 27.71
C GLU A 519 -15.03 -15.71 28.34
N ALA A 520 -15.50 -14.61 28.94
CA ALA A 520 -16.81 -14.55 29.58
C ALA A 520 -17.85 -13.86 28.68
N GLU A 521 -19.11 -14.09 28.95
CA GLU A 521 -20.24 -13.53 28.20
C GLU A 521 -20.38 -11.99 28.32
N ASP A 522 -19.74 -11.37 29.33
CA ASP A 522 -19.70 -9.93 29.55
C ASP A 522 -18.34 -9.29 29.16
N GLU A 523 -17.55 -9.98 28.34
CA GLU A 523 -16.24 -9.53 27.91
C GLU A 523 -16.17 -9.31 26.41
N ILE A 524 -15.41 -8.27 26.01
CA ILE A 524 -15.11 -7.97 24.61
C ILE A 524 -13.64 -7.65 24.40
N VAL A 525 -13.20 -7.79 23.15
CA VAL A 525 -11.95 -7.19 22.66
C VAL A 525 -12.28 -6.08 21.64
N ILE A 526 -11.50 -5.04 21.63
CA ILE A 526 -11.70 -3.89 20.73
C ILE A 526 -10.45 -3.64 19.91
N THR A 527 -10.59 -2.98 18.76
CA THR A 527 -9.43 -2.56 17.96
C THR A 527 -8.77 -1.33 18.57
N GLU A 528 -7.51 -1.05 18.16
CA GLU A 528 -6.81 0.19 18.55
C GLU A 528 -7.56 1.46 18.11
N PHE A 529 -8.40 1.37 17.07
CA PHE A 529 -9.19 2.49 16.54
C PHE A 529 -10.34 2.82 17.49
N ILE A 530 -11.09 1.83 17.91
CA ILE A 530 -12.17 2.01 18.87
C ILE A 530 -11.61 2.49 20.22
N ALA A 531 -10.50 1.88 20.68
CA ALA A 531 -9.80 2.33 21.88
C ALA A 531 -9.42 3.82 21.78
N GLY A 532 -8.88 4.25 20.62
CA GLY A 532 -8.53 5.64 20.37
C GLY A 532 -9.71 6.59 20.25
N ASN A 533 -10.80 6.18 19.61
CA ASN A 533 -11.99 7.00 19.39
C ASN A 533 -12.69 7.36 20.71
N PHE A 534 -12.80 6.41 21.64
CA PHE A 534 -13.47 6.61 22.93
C PHE A 534 -12.50 6.87 24.08
N GLY A 535 -11.19 6.75 23.86
CA GLY A 535 -10.19 6.85 24.93
C GLY A 535 -10.24 5.68 25.92
N LEU A 536 -10.62 4.49 25.44
CA LEU A 536 -10.80 3.27 26.26
C LEU A 536 -9.46 2.57 26.51
N ALA A 537 -9.37 1.97 27.69
CA ALA A 537 -8.26 1.12 28.10
C ALA A 537 -8.79 -0.27 28.53
N ILE A 538 -7.89 -1.24 28.61
CA ILE A 538 -8.19 -2.57 29.13
C ILE A 538 -8.69 -2.43 30.58
N GLY A 539 -9.85 -3.05 30.86
CA GLY A 539 -10.56 -2.99 32.13
C GLY A 539 -11.70 -1.96 32.18
N ASP A 540 -11.84 -1.11 31.15
CA ASP A 540 -12.97 -0.21 31.06
C ASP A 540 -14.26 -0.96 30.67
N THR A 541 -15.40 -0.41 31.06
CA THR A 541 -16.71 -0.93 30.73
C THR A 541 -17.37 -0.09 29.64
N VAL A 542 -18.00 -0.73 28.67
CA VAL A 542 -18.76 -0.11 27.59
C VAL A 542 -20.15 -0.71 27.48
N ILE A 543 -21.10 0.04 26.96
CA ILE A 543 -22.43 -0.45 26.65
C ILE A 543 -22.43 -0.94 25.19
N VAL A 544 -22.81 -2.20 24.97
CA VAL A 544 -22.99 -2.77 23.63
C VAL A 544 -24.46 -3.08 23.43
N SER A 545 -25.01 -2.68 22.28
CA SER A 545 -26.41 -2.94 21.88
C SER A 545 -26.43 -3.77 20.61
N GLY A 546 -27.18 -4.86 20.59
CA GLY A 546 -27.28 -5.79 19.45
C GLY A 546 -28.67 -5.86 18.78
N GLY A 547 -29.50 -4.83 18.94
CA GLY A 547 -30.85 -4.75 18.33
C GLY A 547 -31.99 -5.35 19.19
N LEU A 548 -31.75 -6.35 20.03
CA LEU A 548 -32.74 -6.87 20.99
C LEU A 548 -32.59 -6.20 22.36
N ALA A 549 -31.39 -6.07 22.84
CA ALA A 549 -31.08 -5.56 24.17
C ALA A 549 -29.73 -4.83 24.17
N SER A 550 -29.39 -4.24 25.31
CA SER A 550 -28.08 -3.62 25.56
C SER A 550 -27.50 -4.26 26.83
N GLY A 551 -26.18 -4.47 26.84
CA GLY A 551 -25.45 -5.01 28.00
C GLY A 551 -24.20 -4.18 28.31
N GLU A 552 -23.71 -4.30 29.54
CA GLU A 552 -22.41 -3.75 29.94
C GLU A 552 -21.34 -4.82 29.71
N TYR A 553 -20.26 -4.45 28.97
CA TYR A 553 -19.15 -5.34 28.63
C TYR A 553 -17.83 -4.77 29.08
N ILE A 554 -16.92 -5.62 29.52
CA ILE A 554 -15.57 -5.26 29.97
C ILE A 554 -14.61 -5.45 28.81
N VAL A 555 -13.80 -4.44 28.53
CA VAL A 555 -12.71 -4.52 27.53
C VAL A 555 -11.56 -5.32 28.12
N THR A 556 -11.31 -6.53 27.63
CA THR A 556 -10.25 -7.43 28.14
C THR A 556 -8.98 -7.38 27.33
N GLY A 557 -9.04 -6.93 26.09
CA GLY A 557 -7.88 -6.81 25.22
C GLY A 557 -8.08 -5.90 24.02
N ILE A 558 -6.95 -5.57 23.41
CA ILE A 558 -6.89 -4.89 22.12
C ILE A 558 -6.45 -5.93 21.10
N TYR A 559 -7.21 -6.07 20.01
CA TYR A 559 -6.94 -7.04 18.96
C TYR A 559 -6.74 -6.36 17.60
N SER A 560 -6.16 -7.09 16.65
CA SER A 560 -5.94 -6.65 15.27
C SER A 560 -6.93 -7.32 14.34
N CYS A 561 -7.77 -6.53 13.72
CA CYS A 561 -8.62 -6.93 12.60
C CYS A 561 -8.84 -5.69 11.73
N ALA A 562 -8.44 -5.77 10.45
CA ALA A 562 -8.53 -4.65 9.54
C ALA A 562 -9.90 -4.54 8.85
N ASN A 563 -10.81 -5.48 9.11
CA ASN A 563 -12.18 -5.37 8.61
C ASN A 563 -12.80 -4.04 9.02
N ASP A 564 -13.60 -3.42 8.17
CA ASP A 564 -14.14 -2.07 8.35
C ASP A 564 -13.08 -1.04 8.77
N MET A 565 -11.85 -1.20 8.28
CA MET A 565 -10.68 -0.37 8.63
C MET A 565 -10.36 -0.35 10.13
N GLY A 566 -10.75 -1.38 10.85
CA GLY A 566 -10.59 -1.49 12.29
C GLY A 566 -11.77 -0.96 13.11
N ASP A 567 -12.86 -0.55 12.48
CA ASP A 567 -14.09 -0.15 13.17
C ASP A 567 -14.93 -1.39 13.52
N ASN A 568 -14.34 -2.31 14.29
CA ASN A 568 -14.97 -3.54 14.72
C ASN A 568 -14.56 -3.98 16.13
N ILE A 569 -15.39 -4.81 16.77
CA ILE A 569 -15.15 -5.44 18.07
C ILE A 569 -15.15 -6.95 17.94
N GLY A 570 -14.54 -7.67 18.88
CA GLY A 570 -14.63 -9.12 19.01
C GLY A 570 -15.34 -9.51 20.30
N MET A 571 -16.23 -10.48 20.24
CA MET A 571 -16.96 -11.00 21.41
C MET A 571 -17.28 -12.49 21.26
N THR A 572 -17.66 -13.12 22.38
CA THR A 572 -18.09 -14.52 22.38
C THR A 572 -19.49 -14.66 21.80
N ALA A 573 -19.82 -15.84 21.27
CA ALA A 573 -21.17 -16.17 20.81
C ALA A 573 -22.21 -16.03 21.96
N GLU A 574 -21.87 -16.52 23.15
CA GLU A 574 -22.74 -16.41 24.33
C GLU A 574 -22.98 -14.93 24.69
N GLY A 575 -21.94 -14.10 24.63
CA GLY A 575 -22.05 -12.66 24.91
C GLY A 575 -22.94 -11.93 23.92
N TYR A 576 -22.86 -12.27 22.61
CA TYR A 576 -23.73 -11.68 21.61
C TYR A 576 -25.20 -12.08 21.79
N LEU A 577 -25.47 -13.35 22.13
CA LEU A 577 -26.84 -13.84 22.30
C LEU A 577 -27.59 -13.19 23.49
N LEU A 578 -26.89 -12.50 24.39
CA LEU A 578 -27.55 -11.68 25.43
C LEU A 578 -28.18 -10.40 24.88
N ILE A 579 -27.71 -9.89 23.76
CA ILE A 579 -28.09 -8.58 23.19
C ILE A 579 -28.63 -8.67 21.76
N GLY A 580 -28.20 -9.64 20.99
CA GLY A 580 -28.55 -9.87 19.60
C GLY A 580 -29.58 -10.95 19.36
N ARG A 581 -30.02 -11.06 18.11
CA ARG A 581 -30.93 -12.12 17.68
C ARG A 581 -30.16 -13.39 17.38
N ASP A 582 -30.65 -14.52 17.85
CA ASP A 582 -30.19 -15.84 17.39
C ASP A 582 -30.87 -16.14 16.04
N ASP A 583 -30.29 -15.66 14.97
CA ASP A 583 -30.73 -15.95 13.62
C ASP A 583 -29.74 -16.96 13.01
N PRO A 584 -30.19 -18.18 12.66
CA PRO A 584 -29.32 -19.18 12.03
C PRO A 584 -28.60 -18.65 10.76
N GLN A 585 -29.18 -17.67 10.07
CA GLN A 585 -28.66 -17.16 8.84
C GLN A 585 -27.43 -16.22 9.00
N ILE A 586 -27.15 -15.73 10.21
CA ILE A 586 -25.94 -14.92 10.42
C ILE A 586 -24.69 -15.75 10.69
N TRP A 587 -24.84 -17.02 11.06
CA TRP A 587 -23.75 -17.90 11.45
C TRP A 587 -23.09 -18.54 10.23
N CYS A 588 -21.77 -18.44 10.17
CA CYS A 588 -20.94 -19.09 9.16
C CYS A 588 -20.04 -20.12 9.83
N HIS A 589 -20.09 -21.38 9.35
CA HIS A 589 -19.23 -22.46 9.80
C HIS A 589 -17.92 -22.43 9.03
N HIS A 590 -16.82 -22.19 9.74
CA HIS A 590 -15.49 -22.14 9.16
C HIS A 590 -14.75 -23.45 9.40
N TYR A 591 -14.27 -24.08 8.34
CA TYR A 591 -13.61 -25.39 8.36
C TYR A 591 -12.13 -25.29 8.00
N PHE A 592 -11.32 -26.09 8.67
CA PHE A 592 -9.96 -26.43 8.29
C PHE A 592 -9.95 -27.83 7.69
N LEU A 593 -9.45 -27.95 6.46
CA LEU A 593 -9.49 -29.16 5.67
C LEU A 593 -8.16 -29.92 5.76
N ALA A 594 -8.21 -31.24 5.88
CA ALA A 594 -7.00 -32.08 5.79
C ALA A 594 -6.33 -31.97 4.43
N ASP A 595 -7.13 -31.77 3.35
CA ASP A 595 -6.66 -31.52 1.99
C ASP A 595 -7.29 -30.22 1.44
N PRO A 596 -6.65 -29.05 1.64
CA PRO A 596 -7.15 -27.77 1.13
C PRO A 596 -7.26 -27.68 -0.40
N SER A 597 -6.66 -28.62 -1.15
CA SER A 597 -6.77 -28.61 -2.61
C SER A 597 -8.16 -29.02 -3.11
N GLN A 598 -9.00 -29.57 -2.23
CA GLN A 598 -10.38 -29.98 -2.54
C GLN A 598 -11.39 -28.81 -2.43
N LYS A 599 -10.99 -27.61 -2.00
CA LYS A 599 -11.89 -26.46 -1.77
C LYS A 599 -12.85 -26.24 -2.95
N ALA A 600 -12.32 -26.02 -4.15
CA ALA A 600 -13.14 -25.72 -5.32
C ALA A 600 -14.12 -26.83 -5.68
N VAL A 601 -13.72 -28.11 -5.50
CA VAL A 601 -14.61 -29.27 -5.76
C VAL A 601 -15.71 -29.34 -4.71
N ILE A 602 -15.40 -29.03 -3.45
CA ILE A 602 -16.37 -29.02 -2.35
C ILE A 602 -17.37 -27.87 -2.55
N THR A 603 -16.90 -26.68 -2.91
CA THR A 603 -17.74 -25.53 -3.23
C THR A 603 -18.73 -25.87 -4.35
N GLU A 604 -18.26 -26.38 -5.50
CA GLU A 604 -19.11 -26.81 -6.62
C GLU A 604 -20.13 -27.89 -6.20
N ALA A 605 -19.72 -28.81 -5.33
CA ALA A 605 -20.60 -29.88 -4.86
C ALA A 605 -21.71 -29.35 -3.93
N LEU A 606 -21.39 -28.43 -3.01
CA LEU A 606 -22.36 -27.80 -2.11
C LEU A 606 -23.37 -26.95 -2.90
N GLU A 607 -22.90 -26.09 -3.79
CA GLU A 607 -23.74 -25.26 -4.64
C GLU A 607 -24.65 -26.10 -5.56
N SER A 608 -24.11 -27.18 -6.15
CA SER A 608 -24.88 -28.08 -6.98
C SER A 608 -25.95 -28.88 -6.21
N ALA A 609 -25.67 -29.20 -4.95
CA ALA A 609 -26.60 -29.99 -4.12
C ALA A 609 -27.70 -29.13 -3.50
N TYR A 610 -27.37 -27.93 -3.07
CA TYR A 610 -28.27 -27.10 -2.25
C TYR A 610 -28.65 -25.78 -2.88
N GLY A 611 -27.94 -25.34 -3.95
CA GLY A 611 -28.24 -24.10 -4.66
C GLY A 611 -28.26 -22.88 -3.74
N GLY A 612 -29.34 -22.07 -3.80
CA GLY A 612 -29.47 -20.87 -2.97
C GLY A 612 -29.70 -21.10 -1.47
N ASP A 613 -29.74 -22.36 -1.01
CA ASP A 613 -29.83 -22.69 0.41
C ASP A 613 -28.47 -22.80 1.10
N VAL A 614 -27.38 -22.65 0.34
CA VAL A 614 -26.02 -22.61 0.88
C VAL A 614 -25.27 -21.46 0.24
N HIS A 615 -24.46 -20.76 1.04
CA HIS A 615 -23.42 -19.86 0.56
C HIS A 615 -22.07 -20.37 1.03
N VAL A 616 -21.15 -20.55 0.09
CA VAL A 616 -19.82 -21.08 0.36
C VAL A 616 -18.79 -20.03 -0.04
N HIS A 617 -17.89 -19.69 0.85
CA HIS A 617 -16.77 -18.84 0.52
C HIS A 617 -15.44 -19.50 0.88
N GLU A 618 -14.48 -19.36 0.01
CA GLU A 618 -13.10 -19.67 0.31
C GLU A 618 -12.46 -18.48 1.02
N ASN A 619 -11.39 -18.71 1.78
CA ASN A 619 -10.59 -17.63 2.35
C ASN A 619 -9.78 -16.94 1.25
N THR A 620 -10.50 -16.42 0.26
CA THR A 620 -9.98 -15.67 -0.89
C THR A 620 -10.90 -14.48 -1.17
N TRP A 621 -10.44 -13.57 -1.98
CA TRP A 621 -11.19 -12.37 -2.31
C TRP A 621 -10.81 -11.90 -3.73
N PRO A 622 -11.74 -11.86 -4.69
CA PRO A 622 -11.44 -11.52 -6.09
C PRO A 622 -10.77 -10.15 -6.25
N GLY A 623 -11.12 -9.17 -5.42
CA GLY A 623 -10.50 -7.84 -5.40
C GLY A 623 -9.00 -7.87 -5.08
N LEU A 624 -8.54 -8.89 -4.38
CA LEU A 624 -7.15 -9.06 -3.97
C LEU A 624 -6.20 -9.25 -5.17
N PHE A 625 -6.65 -9.92 -6.23
CA PHE A 625 -5.83 -10.11 -7.44
C PHE A 625 -5.44 -8.78 -8.10
N GLY A 626 -6.37 -7.80 -8.12
CA GLY A 626 -6.09 -6.44 -8.60
C GLY A 626 -5.06 -5.73 -7.72
N ILE A 627 -5.16 -5.90 -6.40
CA ILE A 627 -4.22 -5.31 -5.42
C ILE A 627 -2.84 -5.93 -5.57
N ILE A 628 -2.75 -7.26 -5.67
CA ILE A 628 -1.50 -7.99 -5.88
C ILE A 628 -0.84 -7.52 -7.18
N ALA A 629 -1.61 -7.40 -8.27
CA ALA A 629 -1.10 -6.93 -9.56
C ALA A 629 -0.56 -5.49 -9.47
N ALA A 630 -1.30 -4.57 -8.83
CA ALA A 630 -0.88 -3.19 -8.61
C ALA A 630 0.37 -3.11 -7.71
N MET A 631 0.42 -3.90 -6.63
CA MET A 631 1.58 -4.00 -5.75
C MET A 631 2.80 -4.52 -6.51
N ARG A 632 2.67 -5.59 -7.30
CA ARG A 632 3.76 -6.13 -8.13
C ARG A 632 4.27 -5.11 -9.16
N ALA A 633 3.37 -4.36 -9.80
CA ALA A 633 3.78 -3.29 -10.71
C ALA A 633 4.59 -2.20 -9.99
N LEU A 634 4.18 -1.80 -8.77
CA LEU A 634 4.92 -0.88 -7.93
C LEU A 634 6.29 -1.44 -7.53
N LEU A 635 6.37 -2.72 -7.13
CA LEU A 635 7.63 -3.39 -6.79
C LEU A 635 8.61 -3.39 -7.98
N VAL A 636 8.14 -3.70 -9.19
CA VAL A 636 8.96 -3.66 -10.42
C VAL A 636 9.49 -2.24 -10.65
N PHE A 637 8.66 -1.21 -10.49
CA PHE A 637 9.08 0.18 -10.58
C PHE A 637 10.15 0.52 -9.54
N MET A 638 9.97 0.11 -8.28
CA MET A 638 10.90 0.37 -7.19
C MET A 638 12.25 -0.35 -7.42
N TYR A 639 12.26 -1.61 -7.84
CA TYR A 639 13.48 -2.33 -8.21
C TYR A 639 14.19 -1.70 -9.42
N GLY A 640 13.44 -1.21 -10.40
CA GLY A 640 13.97 -0.44 -11.51
C GLY A 640 14.69 0.83 -11.05
N MET A 641 14.09 1.59 -10.15
CA MET A 641 14.68 2.77 -9.53
C MET A 641 15.96 2.45 -8.75
N VAL A 642 15.94 1.41 -7.91
CA VAL A 642 17.10 0.93 -7.17
C VAL A 642 18.23 0.52 -8.12
N THR A 643 17.92 -0.21 -9.18
CA THR A 643 18.90 -0.63 -10.20
C THR A 643 19.55 0.57 -10.90
N ALA A 644 18.75 1.54 -11.32
CA ALA A 644 19.22 2.78 -11.92
C ALA A 644 20.14 3.55 -10.94
N PHE A 645 19.75 3.59 -9.67
CA PHE A 645 20.53 4.25 -8.62
C PHE A 645 21.88 3.56 -8.40
N ILE A 646 21.90 2.22 -8.32
CA ILE A 646 23.15 1.43 -8.24
C ILE A 646 24.08 1.73 -9.40
N LEU A 647 23.54 1.72 -10.63
CA LEU A 647 24.30 2.02 -11.84
C LEU A 647 25.00 3.38 -11.75
N ILE A 648 24.25 4.43 -11.41
CA ILE A 648 24.75 5.79 -11.35
C ILE A 648 25.81 5.94 -10.26
N VAL A 649 25.54 5.46 -9.05
CA VAL A 649 26.45 5.53 -7.91
C VAL A 649 27.75 4.78 -8.20
N THR A 650 27.65 3.57 -8.76
CA THR A 650 28.82 2.73 -9.06
C THR A 650 29.69 3.37 -10.15
N ILE A 651 29.07 3.89 -11.23
CA ILE A 651 29.83 4.58 -12.29
C ILE A 651 30.48 5.85 -11.77
N MET A 652 29.77 6.62 -10.94
CA MET A 652 30.27 7.89 -10.41
C MET A 652 31.43 7.68 -9.43
N THR A 653 31.25 6.79 -8.45
CA THR A 653 32.27 6.45 -7.45
C THR A 653 33.44 5.72 -8.11
N GLY A 654 33.17 4.77 -8.99
CA GLY A 654 34.16 3.99 -9.72
C GLY A 654 35.02 4.86 -10.64
N SER A 655 34.43 5.77 -11.40
CA SER A 655 35.19 6.66 -12.28
C SER A 655 36.18 7.57 -11.53
N ARG A 656 35.78 8.05 -10.34
CA ARG A 656 36.63 8.88 -9.49
C ARG A 656 37.78 8.12 -8.85
N LEU A 657 37.48 6.90 -8.33
CA LEU A 657 38.50 6.00 -7.79
C LEU A 657 39.52 5.61 -8.85
N LEU A 658 39.08 5.34 -10.09
CA LEU A 658 39.96 5.02 -11.19
C LEU A 658 40.89 6.19 -11.56
N MET A 659 40.39 7.43 -11.51
CA MET A 659 41.21 8.63 -11.72
C MET A 659 42.25 8.78 -10.61
N ALA A 660 41.84 8.60 -9.33
CA ALA A 660 42.75 8.70 -8.19
C ALA A 660 43.81 7.56 -8.18
N GLU A 661 43.52 6.41 -8.76
CA GLU A 661 44.41 5.25 -8.85
C GLU A 661 45.11 5.12 -10.20
N LYS A 662 45.03 6.15 -11.07
CA LYS A 662 45.60 6.10 -12.43
C LYS A 662 47.09 5.74 -12.44
N ARG A 663 47.87 6.35 -11.55
CA ARG A 663 49.30 6.08 -11.39
C ARG A 663 49.57 4.65 -10.92
N ASN A 664 48.84 4.17 -9.90
CA ASN A 664 48.97 2.81 -9.38
C ASN A 664 48.63 1.75 -10.44
N ASN A 665 47.54 2.00 -11.20
CA ASN A 665 47.17 1.15 -12.33
C ASN A 665 48.24 1.10 -13.43
N GLY A 666 48.92 2.20 -13.69
CA GLY A 666 50.08 2.26 -14.57
C GLY A 666 51.25 1.40 -14.06
N ILE A 667 51.58 1.51 -12.77
CA ILE A 667 52.60 0.67 -12.13
C ILE A 667 52.26 -0.82 -12.22
N TYR A 668 51.05 -1.20 -11.94
CA TYR A 668 50.61 -2.60 -12.05
C TYR A 668 50.69 -3.12 -13.48
N LYS A 669 50.34 -2.30 -14.49
CA LYS A 669 50.56 -2.65 -15.91
C LYS A 669 52.04 -2.88 -16.25
N ALA A 670 52.92 -2.01 -15.74
CA ALA A 670 54.36 -2.15 -15.93
C ALA A 670 54.92 -3.43 -15.26
N LEU A 671 54.30 -3.86 -14.17
CA LEU A 671 54.62 -5.13 -13.49
C LEU A 671 53.99 -6.37 -14.17
N GLY A 672 53.32 -6.21 -15.32
CA GLY A 672 52.77 -7.31 -16.13
C GLY A 672 51.32 -7.68 -15.83
N PHE A 673 50.57 -6.91 -15.02
CA PHE A 673 49.14 -7.17 -14.80
C PHE A 673 48.33 -6.86 -16.07
N THR A 674 47.50 -7.84 -16.46
CA THR A 674 46.63 -7.67 -17.61
C THR A 674 45.46 -6.72 -17.31
N ASN A 675 44.93 -6.06 -18.35
CA ASN A 675 43.76 -5.21 -18.23
C ASN A 675 42.56 -5.96 -17.62
N ARG A 676 42.41 -7.26 -17.93
CA ARG A 676 41.31 -8.09 -17.37
C ARG A 676 41.47 -8.31 -15.87
N GLN A 677 42.69 -8.59 -15.41
CA GLN A 677 42.98 -8.77 -13.97
C GLN A 677 42.74 -7.50 -13.18
N LEU A 678 43.17 -6.35 -13.69
CA LEU A 678 42.92 -5.05 -13.01
C LEU A 678 41.44 -4.67 -12.98
N ARG A 679 40.71 -4.91 -14.08
CA ARG A 679 39.25 -4.71 -14.12
C ARG A 679 38.51 -5.64 -13.16
N LEU A 680 38.91 -6.90 -13.10
CA LEU A 680 38.32 -7.90 -12.18
C LEU A 680 38.62 -7.54 -10.72
N SER A 681 39.88 -7.17 -10.42
CA SER A 681 40.25 -6.70 -9.07
C SER A 681 39.43 -5.48 -8.64
N PHE A 682 39.19 -4.54 -9.56
CA PHE A 682 38.36 -3.36 -9.29
C PHE A 682 36.89 -3.75 -9.03
N ALA A 683 36.32 -4.62 -9.84
CA ALA A 683 34.95 -5.10 -9.69
C ALA A 683 34.76 -5.87 -8.35
N LEU A 684 35.70 -6.76 -8.02
CA LEU A 684 35.67 -7.52 -6.76
C LEU A 684 35.69 -6.63 -5.53
N ARG A 685 36.36 -5.48 -5.57
CA ARG A 685 36.32 -4.51 -4.47
C ARG A 685 34.91 -3.99 -4.20
N PHE A 686 34.20 -3.64 -5.27
CA PHE A 686 32.81 -3.19 -5.14
C PHE A 686 31.87 -4.32 -4.71
N GLY A 687 32.08 -5.53 -5.20
CA GLY A 687 31.33 -6.72 -4.75
C GLY A 687 31.51 -7.02 -3.27
N LEU A 688 32.76 -6.99 -2.77
CA LEU A 688 33.07 -7.19 -1.34
C LEU A 688 32.44 -6.08 -0.46
N ILE A 689 32.47 -4.83 -0.92
CA ILE A 689 31.87 -3.72 -0.21
C ILE A 689 30.34 -3.84 -0.19
N ALA A 690 29.76 -4.24 -1.31
CA ALA A 690 28.31 -4.48 -1.40
C ALA A 690 27.89 -5.65 -0.52
N ALA A 691 28.73 -6.70 -0.39
CA ALA A 691 28.48 -7.81 0.52
C ALA A 691 28.51 -7.37 1.99
N VAL A 692 29.50 -6.58 2.41
CA VAL A 692 29.59 -6.05 3.78
C VAL A 692 28.46 -5.08 4.07
N GLY A 693 28.24 -4.09 3.18
CA GLY A 693 27.17 -3.12 3.34
C GLY A 693 25.78 -3.80 3.29
N GLY A 694 25.61 -4.75 2.38
CA GLY A 694 24.37 -5.51 2.25
C GLY A 694 24.06 -6.40 3.45
N ALA A 695 25.06 -7.04 4.06
CA ALA A 695 24.85 -7.80 5.29
C ALA A 695 24.34 -6.90 6.44
N VAL A 696 24.89 -5.68 6.56
CA VAL A 696 24.39 -4.69 7.54
C VAL A 696 22.98 -4.24 7.15
N GLY A 697 22.71 -4.04 5.84
CA GLY A 697 21.39 -3.68 5.33
C GLY A 697 20.32 -4.74 5.64
N LEU A 698 20.68 -6.03 5.50
CA LEU A 698 19.79 -7.14 5.90
C LEU A 698 19.50 -7.16 7.40
N ALA A 699 20.53 -6.95 8.23
CA ALA A 699 20.34 -6.87 9.68
C ALA A 699 19.41 -5.72 10.07
N LEU A 700 19.54 -4.55 9.41
CA LEU A 700 18.62 -3.43 9.59
C LEU A 700 17.21 -3.76 9.10
N ALA A 701 17.08 -4.48 7.98
CA ALA A 701 15.77 -4.88 7.47
C ALA A 701 15.08 -5.86 8.43
N ALA A 702 15.83 -6.79 9.00
CA ALA A 702 15.30 -7.72 10.00
C ALA A 702 14.80 -7.01 11.28
N ALA A 703 15.45 -5.92 11.68
CA ALA A 703 15.10 -5.19 12.91
C ALA A 703 14.04 -4.10 12.71
N ALA A 704 13.98 -3.50 11.52
CA ALA A 704 13.21 -2.27 11.31
C ALA A 704 12.03 -2.43 10.33
N THR A 705 11.94 -3.51 9.55
CA THR A 705 10.86 -3.65 8.55
C THR A 705 9.50 -3.70 9.23
N ASP A 706 9.30 -4.61 10.18
CA ASP A 706 8.00 -4.84 10.79
C ASP A 706 7.46 -3.61 11.51
N PRO A 707 8.20 -2.91 12.40
CA PRO A 707 7.68 -1.70 13.03
C PRO A 707 7.45 -0.53 12.05
N LEU A 708 8.28 -0.41 11.01
CA LEU A 708 8.11 0.65 10.00
C LEU A 708 6.88 0.41 9.13
N VAL A 709 6.69 -0.83 8.67
CA VAL A 709 5.56 -1.21 7.83
C VAL A 709 4.26 -1.20 8.63
N SER A 710 4.23 -1.76 9.85
CA SER A 710 3.07 -1.67 10.75
C SER A 710 2.64 -0.22 10.98
N SER A 711 3.60 0.68 11.28
CA SER A 711 3.31 2.10 11.46
C SER A 711 2.72 2.77 10.20
N ALA A 712 3.14 2.34 9.01
CA ALA A 712 2.61 2.86 7.75
C ALA A 712 1.25 2.26 7.40
N MET A 713 1.03 0.99 7.69
CA MET A 713 -0.20 0.25 7.39
C MET A 713 -1.28 0.41 8.46
N LYS A 714 -0.94 0.97 9.62
CA LYS A 714 -1.91 1.27 10.68
C LYS A 714 -3.07 2.14 10.18
N LEU A 715 -2.83 3.07 9.26
CA LEU A 715 -3.89 3.86 8.62
C LEU A 715 -4.87 3.02 7.77
N ALA A 716 -4.51 1.79 7.48
CA ALA A 716 -5.32 0.81 6.76
C ALA A 716 -5.92 -0.25 7.68
N GLY A 717 -5.92 -0.03 8.99
CA GLY A 717 -6.41 -1.02 9.96
C GLY A 717 -5.41 -2.15 10.27
N ILE A 718 -4.26 -2.20 9.59
CA ILE A 718 -3.28 -3.28 9.74
C ILE A 718 -2.16 -2.82 10.68
N SER A 719 -2.28 -3.12 11.97
CA SER A 719 -1.28 -2.76 12.98
C SER A 719 -0.32 -3.89 13.33
N ASN A 720 -0.62 -5.12 12.89
CA ASN A 720 0.15 -6.33 13.19
C ASN A 720 0.90 -6.88 11.95
N PHE A 721 1.61 -6.02 11.24
CA PHE A 721 2.45 -6.51 10.15
C PHE A 721 3.62 -7.33 10.71
N SER A 722 3.65 -8.61 10.37
CA SER A 722 4.73 -9.54 10.72
C SER A 722 5.25 -10.23 9.46
N SER A 723 6.53 -10.04 9.15
CA SER A 723 7.14 -10.57 7.94
C SER A 723 8.06 -11.75 8.21
N ALA A 724 7.84 -12.87 7.52
CA ALA A 724 8.79 -13.97 7.52
C ALA A 724 10.04 -13.65 6.69
N ALA A 725 11.22 -14.05 7.22
CA ALA A 725 12.47 -13.96 6.48
C ALA A 725 12.56 -15.14 5.49
N THR A 726 12.11 -14.94 4.26
CA THR A 726 12.23 -15.93 3.18
C THR A 726 13.55 -15.80 2.43
N MET A 727 13.93 -16.83 1.67
CA MET A 727 15.10 -16.75 0.79
C MET A 727 14.96 -15.61 -0.24
N ASN A 728 13.75 -15.39 -0.76
CA ASN A 728 13.47 -14.35 -1.75
C ASN A 728 13.54 -12.95 -1.13
N SER A 729 13.08 -12.76 0.12
CA SER A 729 13.11 -11.46 0.78
C SER A 729 14.49 -11.09 1.38
N THR A 730 15.38 -12.07 1.58
CA THR A 730 16.70 -11.86 2.22
C THR A 730 17.86 -12.06 1.27
N LEU A 731 18.06 -13.26 0.74
CA LEU A 731 19.25 -13.59 -0.05
C LEU A 731 19.17 -13.04 -1.48
N LEU A 732 17.99 -13.01 -2.09
CA LEU A 732 17.82 -12.50 -3.46
C LEU A 732 18.18 -11.01 -3.57
N PRO A 733 17.65 -10.08 -2.75
CA PRO A 733 18.05 -8.67 -2.79
C PRO A 733 19.55 -8.46 -2.56
N LEU A 734 20.14 -9.19 -1.60
CA LEU A 734 21.57 -9.13 -1.32
C LEU A 734 22.40 -9.56 -2.54
N THR A 735 22.11 -10.73 -3.11
CA THR A 735 22.88 -11.30 -4.23
C THR A 735 22.74 -10.44 -5.49
N VAL A 736 21.54 -9.93 -5.77
CA VAL A 736 21.29 -9.04 -6.90
C VAL A 736 22.07 -7.73 -6.76
N VAL A 737 22.03 -7.10 -5.58
CA VAL A 737 22.79 -5.86 -5.34
C VAL A 737 24.29 -6.10 -5.45
N ILE A 738 24.84 -7.19 -4.90
CA ILE A 738 26.26 -7.55 -5.06
C ILE A 738 26.62 -7.76 -6.52
N ALA A 739 25.78 -8.48 -7.26
CA ALA A 739 25.99 -8.73 -8.68
C ALA A 739 25.98 -7.44 -9.50
N LEU A 740 25.02 -6.55 -9.26
CA LEU A 740 24.91 -5.27 -9.94
C LEU A 740 26.09 -4.34 -9.62
N PHE A 741 26.47 -4.22 -8.36
CA PHE A 741 27.66 -3.43 -8.00
C PHE A 741 28.93 -3.97 -8.67
N THR A 742 29.10 -5.30 -8.68
CA THR A 742 30.24 -5.96 -9.32
C THR A 742 30.24 -5.75 -10.85
N LEU A 743 29.10 -5.96 -11.47
CA LEU A 743 28.92 -5.80 -12.91
C LEU A 743 29.18 -4.34 -13.36
N PHE A 744 28.53 -3.39 -12.71
CA PHE A 744 28.66 -1.99 -13.09
C PHE A 744 30.06 -1.44 -12.79
N ALA A 745 30.72 -1.90 -11.73
CA ALA A 745 32.11 -1.59 -11.46
C ALA A 745 33.03 -2.18 -12.53
N TYR A 746 32.80 -3.40 -13.00
CA TYR A 746 33.55 -4.01 -14.09
C TYR A 746 33.40 -3.25 -15.41
N LEU A 747 32.18 -2.77 -15.70
CA LEU A 747 31.91 -1.93 -16.88
C LEU A 747 32.59 -0.57 -16.76
N ALA A 748 32.48 0.10 -15.61
CA ALA A 748 33.15 1.38 -15.33
C ALA A 748 34.67 1.27 -15.43
N ALA A 749 35.25 0.15 -15.01
CA ALA A 749 36.69 -0.15 -15.10
C ALA A 749 37.20 -0.34 -16.56
N GLY A 750 36.30 -0.31 -17.55
CA GLY A 750 36.69 -0.31 -18.96
C GLY A 750 37.67 0.84 -19.34
N LYS A 751 37.63 1.95 -18.62
CA LYS A 751 38.54 3.07 -18.74
C LYS A 751 40.03 2.71 -18.44
N ILE A 752 40.29 1.61 -17.69
CA ILE A 752 41.66 1.14 -17.43
C ILE A 752 42.39 0.80 -18.74
N LYS A 753 41.70 0.36 -19.76
CA LYS A 753 42.30 0.07 -21.07
C LYS A 753 43.04 1.31 -21.66
N ARG A 754 42.52 2.50 -21.42
CA ARG A 754 43.03 3.76 -21.95
C ARG A 754 44.14 4.41 -21.10
N THR A 755 44.57 3.76 -20.02
CA THR A 755 45.68 4.28 -19.19
C THR A 755 46.98 3.93 -19.86
N ASP A 756 47.69 4.96 -20.38
CA ASP A 756 48.95 4.85 -21.08
C ASP A 756 50.12 4.76 -20.10
N LEU A 757 51.16 3.98 -20.42
CA LEU A 757 52.38 3.86 -19.59
C LEU A 757 53.20 5.14 -19.58
N THR A 758 53.03 5.99 -20.60
CA THR A 758 53.69 7.32 -20.73
C THR A 758 53.37 8.26 -19.56
N VAL A 759 52.21 8.07 -18.85
CA VAL A 759 51.86 8.85 -17.65
C VAL A 759 52.86 8.62 -16.48
N LEU A 760 53.64 7.54 -16.50
CA LEU A 760 54.66 7.27 -15.49
C LEU A 760 55.97 8.03 -15.74
N ILE A 761 56.18 8.54 -16.94
CA ILE A 761 57.45 9.13 -17.40
C ILE A 761 57.37 10.67 -17.41
N SER A 762 56.16 11.24 -17.39
CA SER A 762 55.92 12.70 -17.57
C SER A 762 55.77 13.48 -16.24
N GLU A 763 56.14 12.94 -15.11
CA GLU A 763 56.34 13.59 -13.81
C GLU A 763 57.79 13.33 -13.37
#